data_66cd2ca9da278f2b4ca6f1e73b1379bc
#
_entry.id   66cd2ca9da278f2b4ca6f1e73b1379bc
#
_cell.length_a   1.000
_cell.length_b   1.000
_cell.length_c   1.000
_cell.angle_alpha   90.00
_cell.angle_beta   90.00
_cell.angle_gamma   90.00
#
_symmetry.space_group_name_H-M   'P 1'
#
loop_
_entity.id
_entity.type
_entity.pdbx_description
1 polymer ?
#
loop_
_entity_poly.entity_id
_entity_poly.type
_entity_poly.pdbx_seq_one_letter_code
_entity_poly.pdbx_strand_id
1 'polypeptide(L)'
;MLKRKMILVILICSAALLSRAQGKVIDSLKQELNQTLNDTARLKTAGNLADAYTEFQADTALKYAQLELDLARKLGFRLSEAYALQQMGYILINLGNYPQSLKMLLSALVIVEDPASESKILPDKYKYAEDVYAPEMTPHQKRIDKMGRMHEFVGIVYSNGENYEKEKYHYLEARRLLKESGNLLVLSYCLGTLGRSYINLKNYDSAQITLESAVKESNQVGYRKYEGSFMLNFARLKLVSKDTAGAIMYYRAALETSSKYGYLRGVTAASLNIANFHLKHGRGDSALLYIQRGLEMAQHLNAPPLLLRSYTALADYYRVNRNNDSLVKYQDLVIKTNEGLFNSKQAQLFQSIDFDEEQKQQQKEADDHAYIARLKIYGLLLGLAAVLMITLVLWRNNLNRQKAFLALQEQKRQTDVQREKAEATLVELKSAQAQLIQSEKMASLGELTAGIAHEIENPLNFVNNFSEVNAELAGDMRTALQSGKHEEALAIAKDIEINMSKISDHGKRADDIVKAMLQHSSSGSGQKELTDINKLCEEYLRLSYHGMRARDNQFIATINSDFDSNLKPFNIIPQDLGKVLMNICNNAFYAVKERKEREGGFYEPRIFVATGRVGDKLKITVKDNGAGIPEKIKDKIFQPFFTTKPAGKGTGLGLSLSYDIMKAMGGEIKVSSKEGEWTEFTILLS
;
A
#
# COMPACT_ATOMS: atom_id res chain seq x y z
N MET A 1 -46.72 14.40 -34.29
CA MET A 1 -46.54 15.72 -33.63
C MET A 1 -46.95 15.71 -32.17
N LEU A 2 -48.13 15.19 -31.80
CA LEU A 2 -48.65 15.23 -30.42
C LEU A 2 -47.73 14.54 -29.37
N LYS A 3 -47.23 13.33 -29.66
CA LYS A 3 -46.29 12.60 -28.79
C LYS A 3 -44.96 13.37 -28.56
N ARG A 4 -44.46 14.09 -29.57
CA ARG A 4 -43.24 14.92 -29.46
C ARG A 4 -43.45 16.14 -28.59
N LYS A 5 -44.61 16.82 -28.68
CA LYS A 5 -44.99 17.94 -27.82
C LYS A 5 -45.19 17.50 -26.37
N MET A 6 -45.76 16.31 -26.15
CA MET A 6 -45.99 15.76 -24.83
C MET A 6 -44.69 15.36 -24.11
N ILE A 7 -43.71 14.81 -24.82
CA ILE A 7 -42.38 14.51 -24.26
C ILE A 7 -41.65 15.80 -23.93
N LEU A 8 -41.75 16.83 -24.76
CA LEU A 8 -41.15 18.14 -24.47
C LEU A 8 -41.76 18.79 -23.22
N VAL A 9 -43.10 18.73 -23.09
CA VAL A 9 -43.81 19.24 -21.91
C VAL A 9 -43.45 18.47 -20.64
N ILE A 10 -43.37 17.16 -20.71
CA ILE A 10 -42.97 16.34 -19.55
C ILE A 10 -41.53 16.67 -19.14
N LEU A 11 -40.61 16.89 -20.06
CA LEU A 11 -39.23 17.27 -19.81
C LEU A 11 -39.10 18.70 -19.23
N ILE A 12 -39.88 19.65 -19.73
CA ILE A 12 -39.96 21.02 -19.19
C ILE A 12 -40.55 20.99 -17.78
N CYS A 13 -41.59 20.20 -17.55
CA CYS A 13 -42.16 20.04 -16.21
C CYS A 13 -41.20 19.35 -15.23
N SER A 14 -40.42 18.36 -15.66
CA SER A 14 -39.44 17.70 -14.82
C SER A 14 -38.23 18.62 -14.47
N ALA A 15 -37.79 19.41 -15.44
CA ALA A 15 -36.74 20.42 -15.21
C ALA A 15 -37.23 21.54 -14.27
N ALA A 16 -38.48 21.99 -14.46
CA ALA A 16 -39.09 22.99 -13.56
C ALA A 16 -39.32 22.47 -12.12
N LEU A 17 -39.68 21.17 -12.00
CA LEU A 17 -39.83 20.55 -10.68
C LEU A 17 -38.45 20.36 -9.96
N LEU A 18 -37.42 19.98 -10.69
CA LEU A 18 -36.05 19.89 -10.18
C LEU A 18 -35.51 21.27 -9.78
N SER A 19 -35.73 22.29 -10.62
CA SER A 19 -35.35 23.68 -10.31
C SER A 19 -36.08 24.20 -9.06
N ARG A 20 -37.35 23.85 -8.90
CA ARG A 20 -38.17 24.29 -7.73
C ARG A 20 -37.76 23.54 -6.43
N ALA A 21 -37.38 22.27 -6.53
CA ALA A 21 -36.87 21.51 -5.41
C ALA A 21 -35.49 22.03 -4.96
N GLN A 22 -34.61 22.35 -5.90
CA GLN A 22 -33.29 22.92 -5.66
C GLN A 22 -33.38 24.32 -5.10
N GLY A 23 -34.32 25.15 -5.56
CA GLY A 23 -34.60 26.48 -4.99
C GLY A 23 -34.95 26.41 -3.51
N LYS A 24 -35.83 25.49 -3.10
CA LYS A 24 -36.18 25.29 -1.68
C LYS A 24 -34.98 24.90 -0.82
N VAL A 25 -34.09 24.04 -1.33
CA VAL A 25 -32.87 23.64 -0.61
C VAL A 25 -31.96 24.85 -0.42
N ILE A 26 -31.75 25.65 -1.46
CA ILE A 26 -30.95 26.88 -1.40
C ILE A 26 -31.53 27.89 -0.41
N ASP A 27 -32.84 28.12 -0.43
CA ASP A 27 -33.49 29.04 0.47
C ASP A 27 -33.35 28.59 1.94
N SER A 28 -33.51 27.29 2.19
CA SER A 28 -33.27 26.70 3.51
C SER A 28 -31.83 26.88 3.97
N LEU A 29 -30.85 26.64 3.11
CA LEU A 29 -29.41 26.81 3.43
C LEU A 29 -29.07 28.29 3.68
N LYS A 30 -29.63 29.22 2.92
CA LYS A 30 -29.47 30.67 3.16
C LYS A 30 -30.05 31.07 4.50
N GLN A 31 -31.23 30.57 4.83
CA GLN A 31 -31.84 30.83 6.13
C GLN A 31 -30.98 30.28 7.26
N GLU A 32 -30.47 29.05 7.12
CA GLU A 32 -29.54 28.44 8.07
C GLU A 32 -28.29 29.31 8.24
N LEU A 33 -27.66 29.74 7.13
CA LEU A 33 -26.45 30.58 7.17
C LEU A 33 -26.65 31.87 7.92
N ASN A 34 -27.82 32.53 7.73
CA ASN A 34 -28.15 33.79 8.38
C ASN A 34 -28.53 33.67 9.86
N GLN A 35 -29.11 32.55 10.25
CA GLN A 35 -29.57 32.31 11.63
C GLN A 35 -28.51 31.69 12.52
N THR A 36 -27.48 31.06 11.94
CA THR A 36 -26.46 30.36 12.70
C THR A 36 -25.35 31.29 13.17
N LEU A 37 -25.14 31.35 14.49
CA LEU A 37 -24.03 32.09 15.12
C LEU A 37 -22.73 31.27 15.20
N ASN A 38 -22.80 29.94 15.02
CA ASN A 38 -21.66 29.05 15.11
C ASN A 38 -20.87 29.02 13.79
N ASP A 39 -19.65 29.54 13.82
CA ASP A 39 -18.77 29.60 12.64
C ASP A 39 -18.52 28.23 11.98
N THR A 40 -18.48 27.14 12.76
CA THR A 40 -18.34 25.80 12.21
C THR A 40 -19.56 25.35 11.41
N ALA A 41 -20.76 25.66 11.88
CA ALA A 41 -21.98 25.39 11.13
C ALA A 41 -22.06 26.30 9.89
N ARG A 42 -21.71 27.60 10.03
CA ARG A 42 -21.62 28.53 8.89
C ARG A 42 -20.65 28.06 7.81
N LEU A 43 -19.49 27.52 8.21
CA LEU A 43 -18.51 26.94 7.30
C LEU A 43 -19.15 25.84 6.44
N LYS A 44 -19.78 24.84 7.07
CA LYS A 44 -20.47 23.74 6.37
C LYS A 44 -21.57 24.28 5.44
N THR A 45 -22.41 25.20 5.94
CA THR A 45 -23.56 25.74 5.18
C THR A 45 -23.05 26.53 3.98
N ALA A 46 -21.94 27.30 4.12
CA ALA A 46 -21.29 27.98 3.01
C ALA A 46 -20.82 27.01 1.94
N GLY A 47 -20.15 25.92 2.31
CA GLY A 47 -19.72 24.88 1.36
C GLY A 47 -20.90 24.22 0.64
N ASN A 48 -21.96 23.87 1.37
CA ASN A 48 -23.17 23.32 0.77
C ASN A 48 -23.88 24.32 -0.18
N LEU A 49 -23.84 25.61 0.12
CA LEU A 49 -24.35 26.66 -0.79
C LEU A 49 -23.47 26.78 -2.03
N ALA A 50 -22.14 26.72 -1.89
CA ALA A 50 -21.24 26.71 -3.02
C ALA A 50 -21.55 25.54 -3.96
N ASP A 51 -21.70 24.32 -3.43
CA ASP A 51 -22.07 23.14 -4.20
C ASP A 51 -23.43 23.32 -4.90
N ALA A 52 -24.43 23.80 -4.16
CA ALA A 52 -25.77 23.97 -4.70
C ALA A 52 -25.83 24.98 -5.86
N TYR A 53 -24.97 26.01 -5.84
CA TYR A 53 -24.89 27.01 -6.90
C TYR A 53 -23.96 26.65 -8.06
N THR A 54 -23.07 25.69 -7.89
CA THR A 54 -21.99 25.36 -8.85
C THR A 54 -22.49 25.08 -10.27
N GLU A 55 -23.68 24.49 -10.40
CA GLU A 55 -24.20 24.08 -11.72
C GLU A 55 -24.91 25.22 -12.47
N PHE A 56 -25.29 26.34 -11.86
CA PHE A 56 -26.10 27.35 -12.55
C PHE A 56 -25.77 28.82 -12.20
N GLN A 57 -25.08 29.11 -11.10
CA GLN A 57 -24.68 30.48 -10.70
C GLN A 57 -23.23 30.48 -10.18
N ALA A 58 -22.28 30.27 -11.09
CA ALA A 58 -20.87 30.12 -10.74
C ALA A 58 -20.30 31.27 -9.92
N ASP A 59 -20.68 32.54 -10.20
CA ASP A 59 -20.23 33.70 -9.44
C ASP A 59 -20.74 33.67 -7.98
N THR A 60 -21.97 33.21 -7.80
CA THR A 60 -22.56 33.05 -6.45
C THR A 60 -21.90 31.88 -5.73
N ALA A 61 -21.63 30.78 -6.46
CA ALA A 61 -20.91 29.63 -5.93
C ALA A 61 -19.51 30.03 -5.46
N LEU A 62 -18.76 30.82 -6.25
CA LEU A 62 -17.43 31.32 -5.87
C LEU A 62 -17.47 32.19 -4.61
N LYS A 63 -18.50 33.04 -4.43
CA LYS A 63 -18.65 33.83 -3.22
C LYS A 63 -18.84 32.98 -1.96
N TYR A 64 -19.65 31.93 -2.06
CA TYR A 64 -19.85 31.01 -0.93
C TYR A 64 -18.62 30.10 -0.67
N ALA A 65 -17.93 29.65 -1.73
CA ALA A 65 -16.68 28.93 -1.58
C ALA A 65 -15.57 29.80 -0.95
N GLN A 66 -15.55 31.11 -1.28
CA GLN A 66 -14.64 32.05 -0.62
C GLN A 66 -14.98 32.23 0.86
N LEU A 67 -16.29 32.37 1.21
CA LEU A 67 -16.73 32.44 2.61
C LEU A 67 -16.33 31.15 3.38
N GLU A 68 -16.48 29.97 2.76
CA GLU A 68 -16.05 28.72 3.34
C GLU A 68 -14.54 28.73 3.59
N LEU A 69 -13.75 29.18 2.61
CA LEU A 69 -12.29 29.27 2.68
C LEU A 69 -11.86 30.16 3.86
N ASP A 70 -12.47 31.34 3.98
CA ASP A 70 -12.16 32.30 5.03
C ASP A 70 -12.49 31.73 6.42
N LEU A 71 -13.64 31.08 6.55
CA LEU A 71 -14.06 30.43 7.79
C LEU A 71 -13.15 29.21 8.12
N ALA A 72 -12.79 28.41 7.15
CA ALA A 72 -11.89 27.27 7.33
C ALA A 72 -10.53 27.72 7.86
N ARG A 73 -9.97 28.80 7.28
CA ARG A 73 -8.72 29.43 7.73
C ARG A 73 -8.83 29.98 9.14
N LYS A 74 -9.89 30.75 9.42
CA LYS A 74 -10.16 31.33 10.75
C LYS A 74 -10.25 30.27 11.83
N LEU A 75 -10.89 29.14 11.51
CA LEU A 75 -11.12 28.03 12.44
C LEU A 75 -9.96 27.03 12.49
N GLY A 76 -9.01 27.08 11.56
CA GLY A 76 -7.88 26.18 11.45
C GLY A 76 -8.27 24.77 10.99
N PHE A 77 -9.35 24.62 10.21
CA PHE A 77 -9.75 23.35 9.59
C PHE A 77 -9.05 23.18 8.24
N ARG A 78 -7.83 22.66 8.25
CA ARG A 78 -6.98 22.53 7.04
C ARG A 78 -7.64 21.73 5.93
N LEU A 79 -8.27 20.59 6.22
CA LEU A 79 -8.97 19.79 5.21
C LEU A 79 -10.19 20.50 4.62
N SER A 80 -10.89 21.36 5.40
CA SER A 80 -11.98 22.18 4.88
C SER A 80 -11.45 23.36 4.04
N GLU A 81 -10.29 23.93 4.39
CA GLU A 81 -9.58 24.91 3.56
C GLU A 81 -9.27 24.32 2.18
N ALA A 82 -8.70 23.12 2.17
CA ALA A 82 -8.39 22.40 0.92
C ALA A 82 -9.67 22.08 0.12
N TYR A 83 -10.75 21.72 0.80
CA TYR A 83 -12.03 21.47 0.14
C TYR A 83 -12.62 22.72 -0.50
N ALA A 84 -12.59 23.86 0.17
CA ALA A 84 -13.05 25.13 -0.39
C ALA A 84 -12.25 25.53 -1.64
N LEU A 85 -10.91 25.36 -1.60
CA LEU A 85 -10.06 25.58 -2.76
C LEU A 85 -10.37 24.60 -3.90
N GLN A 86 -10.67 23.34 -3.58
CA GLN A 86 -11.12 22.33 -4.55
C GLN A 86 -12.44 22.73 -5.23
N GLN A 87 -13.44 23.20 -4.43
CA GLN A 87 -14.71 23.70 -4.96
C GLN A 87 -14.48 24.88 -5.91
N MET A 88 -13.67 25.86 -5.48
CA MET A 88 -13.31 26.99 -6.34
C MET A 88 -12.67 26.52 -7.64
N GLY A 89 -11.74 25.56 -7.57
CA GLY A 89 -11.10 24.94 -8.73
C GLY A 89 -12.13 24.30 -9.67
N TYR A 90 -13.07 23.53 -9.13
CA TYR A 90 -14.14 22.89 -9.94
C TYR A 90 -15.09 23.91 -10.59
N ILE A 91 -15.47 24.95 -9.86
CA ILE A 91 -16.30 26.03 -10.42
C ILE A 91 -15.56 26.72 -11.59
N LEU A 92 -14.26 26.96 -11.44
CA LEU A 92 -13.42 27.59 -12.47
C LEU A 92 -13.26 26.68 -13.70
N ILE A 93 -13.18 25.34 -13.53
CA ILE A 93 -13.24 24.38 -14.65
C ILE A 93 -14.54 24.57 -15.42
N ASN A 94 -15.67 24.69 -14.72
CA ASN A 94 -16.97 24.84 -15.32
C ASN A 94 -17.11 26.14 -16.12
N LEU A 95 -16.42 27.19 -15.69
CA LEU A 95 -16.32 28.46 -16.37
C LEU A 95 -15.27 28.48 -17.51
N GLY A 96 -14.45 27.41 -17.62
CA GLY A 96 -13.34 27.33 -18.58
C GLY A 96 -12.12 28.15 -18.19
N ASN A 97 -12.03 28.63 -16.94
CA ASN A 97 -10.85 29.33 -16.42
C ASN A 97 -9.84 28.32 -15.86
N TYR A 98 -9.22 27.55 -16.77
CA TYR A 98 -8.32 26.45 -16.42
C TYR A 98 -7.05 26.90 -15.64
N PRO A 99 -6.40 28.05 -15.96
CA PRO A 99 -5.22 28.47 -15.21
C PRO A 99 -5.50 28.76 -13.75
N GLN A 100 -6.56 29.52 -13.46
CA GLN A 100 -6.92 29.81 -12.09
C GLN A 100 -7.41 28.57 -11.34
N SER A 101 -8.13 27.70 -12.04
CA SER A 101 -8.50 26.38 -11.50
C SER A 101 -7.28 25.59 -11.08
N LEU A 102 -6.26 25.46 -11.95
CA LEU A 102 -5.03 24.77 -11.65
C LEU A 102 -4.36 25.34 -10.40
N LYS A 103 -4.26 26.67 -10.31
CA LYS A 103 -3.68 27.35 -9.14
C LYS A 103 -4.41 27.01 -7.86
N MET A 104 -5.75 27.02 -7.84
CA MET A 104 -6.54 26.65 -6.65
C MET A 104 -6.32 25.20 -6.26
N LEU A 105 -6.36 24.29 -7.23
CA LEU A 105 -6.20 22.85 -6.99
C LEU A 105 -4.80 22.50 -6.51
N LEU A 106 -3.75 23.09 -7.08
CA LEU A 106 -2.37 22.89 -6.62
C LEU A 106 -2.18 23.44 -5.19
N SER A 107 -2.78 24.61 -4.89
CA SER A 107 -2.77 25.14 -3.52
C SER A 107 -3.47 24.22 -2.54
N ALA A 108 -4.56 23.56 -2.96
CA ALA A 108 -5.26 22.57 -2.15
C ALA A 108 -4.43 21.30 -1.95
N LEU A 109 -3.71 20.83 -3.00
CA LEU A 109 -2.81 19.66 -2.92
C LEU A 109 -1.70 19.87 -1.89
N VAL A 110 -1.06 21.02 -1.86
CA VAL A 110 -0.05 21.36 -0.82
C VAL A 110 -0.59 21.18 0.59
N ILE A 111 -1.87 21.54 0.82
CA ILE A 111 -2.49 21.39 2.14
C ILE A 111 -2.73 19.92 2.49
N VAL A 112 -3.23 19.12 1.56
CA VAL A 112 -3.57 17.71 1.83
C VAL A 112 -2.35 16.78 1.75
N GLU A 113 -1.26 17.20 1.13
CA GLU A 113 0.02 16.49 1.17
C GLU A 113 0.64 16.55 2.57
N ASP A 114 0.36 17.60 3.35
CA ASP A 114 0.85 17.74 4.73
C ASP A 114 0.01 16.86 5.69
N PRO A 115 0.61 15.83 6.33
CA PRO A 115 -0.09 15.00 7.31
C PRO A 115 -0.64 15.79 8.51
N ALA A 116 -0.07 16.95 8.84
CA ALA A 116 -0.57 17.80 9.92
C ALA A 116 -1.99 18.32 9.66
N SER A 117 -2.47 18.28 8.41
CA SER A 117 -3.85 18.63 8.04
C SER A 117 -4.90 17.70 8.68
N GLU A 118 -4.51 16.52 9.15
CA GLU A 118 -5.36 15.57 9.86
C GLU A 118 -5.64 15.97 11.32
N SER A 119 -4.86 16.89 11.87
CA SER A 119 -4.88 17.22 13.31
C SER A 119 -6.20 17.82 13.80
N LYS A 120 -6.92 18.52 12.92
CA LYS A 120 -8.20 19.14 13.23
C LYS A 120 -9.18 18.96 12.08
N ILE A 121 -10.20 18.13 12.32
CA ILE A 121 -11.20 17.76 11.32
C ILE A 121 -12.55 18.33 11.70
N LEU A 122 -13.33 18.70 10.68
CA LEU A 122 -14.71 19.10 10.86
C LEU A 122 -15.50 17.94 11.51
N PRO A 123 -16.18 18.17 12.65
CA PRO A 123 -16.96 17.13 13.33
C PRO A 123 -18.02 16.51 12.41
N ASP A 124 -18.26 15.19 12.56
CA ASP A 124 -19.16 14.44 11.67
C ASP A 124 -20.60 14.97 11.60
N LYS A 125 -21.07 15.62 12.67
CA LYS A 125 -22.37 16.33 12.64
C LYS A 125 -22.45 17.46 11.61
N TYR A 126 -21.30 17.89 11.06
CA TYR A 126 -21.18 18.93 10.05
C TYR A 126 -20.65 18.36 8.71
N LYS A 127 -21.07 17.14 8.33
CA LYS A 127 -20.70 16.57 7.02
C LYS A 127 -21.23 17.41 5.87
N TYR A 128 -20.47 17.49 4.79
CA TYR A 128 -20.93 18.08 3.53
C TYR A 128 -21.98 17.18 2.87
N ALA A 129 -22.80 17.74 2.00
CA ALA A 129 -23.88 17.01 1.33
C ALA A 129 -23.33 15.84 0.47
N GLU A 130 -22.16 16.00 -0.13
CA GLU A 130 -21.51 14.94 -0.93
C GLU A 130 -20.99 13.77 -0.10
N ASP A 131 -20.66 14.01 1.19
CA ASP A 131 -20.13 12.99 2.08
C ASP A 131 -21.19 11.97 2.55
N VAL A 132 -22.46 12.18 2.20
CA VAL A 132 -23.57 11.26 2.54
C VAL A 132 -23.34 9.88 1.91
N TYR A 133 -22.73 9.84 0.73
CA TYR A 133 -22.43 8.59 0.00
C TYR A 133 -21.02 8.06 0.27
N ALA A 134 -20.22 8.78 1.04
CA ALA A 134 -18.88 8.35 1.41
C ALA A 134 -18.92 7.34 2.56
N PRO A 135 -18.04 6.34 2.60
CA PRO A 135 -17.92 5.46 3.75
C PRO A 135 -17.49 6.23 5.00
N GLU A 136 -17.67 5.66 6.17
CA GLU A 136 -17.05 6.18 7.37
C GLU A 136 -15.53 6.12 7.24
N MET A 137 -14.87 7.26 7.38
CA MET A 137 -13.44 7.42 7.13
C MET A 137 -12.72 7.92 8.38
N THR A 138 -11.54 7.34 8.63
CA THR A 138 -10.58 7.89 9.58
C THR A 138 -10.06 9.25 9.10
N PRO A 139 -9.46 10.09 9.97
CA PRO A 139 -8.80 11.34 9.58
C PRO A 139 -7.86 11.17 8.38
N HIS A 140 -7.02 10.15 8.43
CA HIS A 140 -6.09 9.80 7.37
C HIS A 140 -6.81 9.50 6.05
N GLN A 141 -7.82 8.64 6.08
CA GLN A 141 -8.60 8.30 4.89
C GLN A 141 -9.33 9.53 4.31
N LYS A 142 -9.85 10.44 5.15
CA LYS A 142 -10.45 11.71 4.68
C LYS A 142 -9.43 12.57 3.94
N ARG A 143 -8.19 12.67 4.44
CA ARG A 143 -7.11 13.38 3.76
C ARG A 143 -6.75 12.74 2.42
N ILE A 144 -6.55 11.41 2.41
CA ILE A 144 -6.24 10.65 1.20
C ILE A 144 -7.37 10.77 0.16
N ASP A 145 -8.64 10.72 0.59
CA ASP A 145 -9.79 10.93 -0.28
C ASP A 145 -9.77 12.32 -0.93
N LYS A 146 -9.56 13.37 -0.13
CA LYS A 146 -9.48 14.75 -0.66
C LYS A 146 -8.30 14.89 -1.62
N MET A 147 -7.14 14.33 -1.31
CA MET A 147 -5.97 14.33 -2.19
C MET A 147 -6.27 13.63 -3.53
N GLY A 148 -6.94 12.47 -3.49
CA GLY A 148 -7.36 11.75 -4.69
C GLY A 148 -8.31 12.56 -5.58
N ARG A 149 -9.29 13.25 -4.99
CA ARG A 149 -10.21 14.14 -5.71
C ARG A 149 -9.48 15.34 -6.35
N MET A 150 -8.51 15.91 -5.67
CA MET A 150 -7.74 17.03 -6.22
C MET A 150 -6.90 16.59 -7.42
N HIS A 151 -6.24 15.44 -7.34
CA HIS A 151 -5.56 14.85 -8.49
C HIS A 151 -6.54 14.61 -9.65
N GLU A 152 -7.75 14.15 -9.38
CA GLU A 152 -8.78 13.98 -10.41
C GLU A 152 -9.10 15.31 -11.12
N PHE A 153 -9.37 16.38 -10.36
CA PHE A 153 -9.68 17.68 -10.95
C PHE A 153 -8.49 18.30 -11.68
N VAL A 154 -7.27 18.14 -11.17
CA VAL A 154 -6.06 18.54 -11.89
C VAL A 154 -5.93 17.78 -13.22
N GLY A 155 -6.24 16.48 -13.23
CA GLY A 155 -6.33 15.69 -14.46
C GLY A 155 -7.35 16.26 -15.46
N ILE A 156 -8.53 16.71 -14.99
CA ILE A 156 -9.53 17.37 -15.83
C ILE A 156 -8.97 18.67 -16.43
N VAL A 157 -8.24 19.46 -15.67
CA VAL A 157 -7.62 20.70 -16.17
C VAL A 157 -6.62 20.39 -17.28
N TYR A 158 -5.71 19.44 -17.07
CA TYR A 158 -4.74 19.03 -18.09
C TYR A 158 -5.38 18.41 -19.32
N SER A 159 -6.50 17.68 -19.15
CA SER A 159 -7.32 17.15 -20.26
C SER A 159 -7.84 18.26 -21.17
N ASN A 160 -8.29 19.38 -20.60
CA ASN A 160 -8.74 20.54 -21.36
C ASN A 160 -7.60 21.36 -21.97
N GLY A 161 -6.39 21.24 -21.43
CA GLY A 161 -5.16 21.80 -22.00
C GLY A 161 -4.46 20.87 -22.98
N GLU A 162 -5.08 19.73 -23.34
CA GLU A 162 -4.54 18.70 -24.25
C GLU A 162 -3.18 18.10 -23.82
N ASN A 163 -2.81 18.24 -22.52
CA ASN A 163 -1.62 17.61 -21.95
C ASN A 163 -1.99 16.21 -21.43
N TYR A 164 -2.08 15.24 -22.32
CA TYR A 164 -2.59 13.90 -22.02
C TYR A 164 -1.66 13.06 -21.13
N GLU A 165 -0.36 13.33 -21.10
CA GLU A 165 0.57 12.63 -20.22
C GLU A 165 0.40 13.07 -18.75
N LYS A 166 0.32 14.40 -18.49
CA LYS A 166 0.01 14.91 -17.15
C LYS A 166 -1.41 14.52 -16.71
N GLU A 167 -2.38 14.60 -17.60
CA GLU A 167 -3.74 14.10 -17.37
C GLU A 167 -3.72 12.67 -16.84
N LYS A 168 -3.04 11.75 -17.55
CA LYS A 168 -2.92 10.35 -17.20
C LYS A 168 -2.21 10.17 -15.84
N TYR A 169 -1.10 10.88 -15.61
CA TYR A 169 -0.39 10.83 -14.34
C TYR A 169 -1.32 11.15 -13.17
N HIS A 170 -2.02 12.27 -13.24
CA HIS A 170 -2.92 12.69 -12.17
C HIS A 170 -4.10 11.74 -11.97
N TYR A 171 -4.68 11.19 -13.03
CA TYR A 171 -5.75 10.18 -12.86
C TYR A 171 -5.24 8.86 -12.29
N LEU A 172 -4.02 8.45 -12.56
CA LEU A 172 -3.43 7.25 -11.95
C LEU A 172 -3.19 7.44 -10.46
N GLU A 173 -2.69 8.62 -10.05
CA GLU A 173 -2.55 8.98 -8.65
C GLU A 173 -3.91 9.09 -7.95
N ALA A 174 -4.89 9.75 -8.57
CA ALA A 174 -6.25 9.79 -8.07
C ALA A 174 -6.82 8.39 -7.84
N ARG A 175 -6.67 7.50 -8.82
CA ARG A 175 -7.12 6.09 -8.70
C ARG A 175 -6.46 5.37 -7.53
N ARG A 176 -5.15 5.54 -7.34
CA ARG A 176 -4.40 4.93 -6.24
C ARG A 176 -4.94 5.39 -4.89
N LEU A 177 -5.05 6.71 -4.70
CA LEU A 177 -5.48 7.33 -3.46
C LEU A 177 -6.95 7.03 -3.15
N LEU A 178 -7.84 7.11 -4.14
CA LEU A 178 -9.27 6.83 -3.97
C LEU A 178 -9.55 5.35 -3.67
N LYS A 179 -8.73 4.45 -4.19
CA LYS A 179 -8.78 3.03 -3.83
C LYS A 179 -8.34 2.82 -2.38
N GLU A 180 -7.31 3.54 -1.93
CA GLU A 180 -6.82 3.50 -0.56
C GLU A 180 -7.84 4.07 0.43
N SER A 181 -8.51 5.18 0.10
CA SER A 181 -9.55 5.78 0.94
C SER A 181 -10.82 4.94 1.03
N GLY A 182 -11.08 4.07 0.05
CA GLY A 182 -12.28 3.24 -0.04
C GLY A 182 -13.50 3.97 -0.59
N ASN A 183 -13.35 5.19 -1.11
CA ASN A 183 -14.46 5.97 -1.69
C ASN A 183 -14.80 5.49 -3.10
N LEU A 184 -15.61 4.44 -3.19
CA LEU A 184 -16.01 3.83 -4.46
C LEU A 184 -16.80 4.78 -5.37
N LEU A 185 -17.54 5.74 -4.81
CA LEU A 185 -18.27 6.72 -5.60
C LEU A 185 -17.32 7.57 -6.45
N VAL A 186 -16.36 8.21 -5.80
CA VAL A 186 -15.39 9.08 -6.47
C VAL A 186 -14.42 8.26 -7.32
N LEU A 187 -14.05 7.07 -6.84
CA LEU A 187 -13.24 6.13 -7.62
C LEU A 187 -13.91 5.77 -8.95
N SER A 188 -15.22 5.50 -8.94
CA SER A 188 -15.95 5.17 -10.18
C SER A 188 -15.90 6.32 -11.19
N TYR A 189 -16.04 7.55 -10.72
CA TYR A 189 -15.95 8.73 -11.58
C TYR A 189 -14.52 8.94 -12.12
N CYS A 190 -13.52 8.83 -11.27
CA CYS A 190 -12.10 8.87 -11.66
C CYS A 190 -11.77 7.80 -12.71
N LEU A 191 -12.27 6.58 -12.55
CA LEU A 191 -12.10 5.50 -13.54
C LEU A 191 -12.78 5.86 -14.88
N GLY A 192 -13.94 6.49 -14.84
CA GLY A 192 -14.62 6.97 -16.04
C GLY A 192 -13.82 8.02 -16.82
N THR A 193 -13.19 8.97 -16.12
CA THR A 193 -12.32 10.01 -16.71
C THR A 193 -10.98 9.43 -17.18
N LEU A 194 -10.37 8.51 -16.42
CA LEU A 194 -9.17 7.78 -16.82
C LEU A 194 -9.43 6.93 -18.08
N GLY A 195 -10.59 6.28 -18.18
CA GLY A 195 -10.98 5.54 -19.38
C GLY A 195 -11.04 6.45 -20.63
N ARG A 196 -11.54 7.68 -20.48
CA ARG A 196 -11.50 8.71 -21.53
C ARG A 196 -10.05 9.10 -21.90
N SER A 197 -9.19 9.28 -20.90
CA SER A 197 -7.77 9.59 -21.11
C SER A 197 -7.09 8.48 -21.93
N TYR A 198 -7.33 7.22 -21.61
CA TYR A 198 -6.83 6.09 -22.41
C TYR A 198 -7.34 6.09 -23.84
N ILE A 199 -8.61 6.52 -24.10
CA ILE A 199 -9.12 6.68 -25.47
C ILE A 199 -8.32 7.75 -26.21
N ASN A 200 -8.06 8.90 -25.59
CA ASN A 200 -7.27 10.00 -26.17
C ASN A 200 -5.84 9.54 -26.49
N LEU A 201 -5.23 8.74 -25.63
CA LEU A 201 -3.91 8.12 -25.82
C LEU A 201 -3.92 6.89 -26.74
N LYS A 202 -5.06 6.58 -27.36
CA LYS A 202 -5.25 5.43 -28.28
C LYS A 202 -4.97 4.06 -27.63
N ASN A 203 -5.03 3.96 -26.29
CA ASN A 203 -4.94 2.70 -25.55
C ASN A 203 -6.34 2.15 -25.26
N TYR A 204 -6.93 1.54 -26.26
CA TYR A 204 -8.35 1.17 -26.23
C TYR A 204 -8.67 0.00 -25.32
N ASP A 205 -7.74 -0.96 -25.16
CA ASP A 205 -7.91 -2.09 -24.25
C ASP A 205 -7.94 -1.63 -22.79
N SER A 206 -6.99 -0.77 -22.42
CA SER A 206 -6.98 -0.16 -21.08
C SER A 206 -8.23 0.71 -20.85
N ALA A 207 -8.69 1.42 -21.87
CA ALA A 207 -9.92 2.21 -21.80
C ALA A 207 -11.14 1.33 -21.51
N GLN A 208 -11.29 0.21 -22.23
CA GLN A 208 -12.39 -0.72 -22.03
C GLN A 208 -12.42 -1.26 -20.60
N ILE A 209 -11.32 -1.85 -20.14
CA ILE A 209 -11.19 -2.43 -18.80
C ILE A 209 -11.46 -1.39 -17.71
N THR A 210 -10.97 -0.16 -17.91
CA THR A 210 -11.13 0.91 -16.92
C THR A 210 -12.59 1.39 -16.86
N LEU A 211 -13.27 1.52 -18.00
CA LEU A 211 -14.68 1.91 -18.07
C LEU A 211 -15.60 0.83 -17.50
N GLU A 212 -15.31 -0.46 -17.74
CA GLU A 212 -16.04 -1.57 -17.12
C GLU A 212 -15.88 -1.55 -15.59
N SER A 213 -14.68 -1.25 -15.10
CA SER A 213 -14.42 -1.08 -13.66
C SER A 213 -15.21 0.12 -13.12
N ALA A 214 -15.28 1.25 -13.83
CA ALA A 214 -16.06 2.42 -13.42
C ALA A 214 -17.55 2.07 -13.22
N VAL A 215 -18.14 1.33 -14.15
CA VAL A 215 -19.53 0.86 -14.06
C VAL A 215 -19.72 -0.09 -12.87
N LYS A 216 -18.77 -1.00 -12.67
CA LYS A 216 -18.82 -1.96 -11.56
C LYS A 216 -18.84 -1.25 -10.21
N GLU A 217 -17.90 -0.31 -9.99
CA GLU A 217 -17.81 0.43 -8.72
C GLU A 217 -19.04 1.34 -8.50
N SER A 218 -19.54 2.00 -9.57
CA SER A 218 -20.76 2.81 -9.52
C SER A 218 -21.98 1.98 -9.11
N ASN A 219 -22.10 0.76 -9.63
CA ASN A 219 -23.19 -0.15 -9.28
C ASN A 219 -23.16 -0.59 -7.82
N GLN A 220 -21.95 -0.78 -7.22
CA GLN A 220 -21.81 -1.15 -5.81
C GLN A 220 -22.34 -0.06 -4.87
N VAL A 221 -22.11 1.21 -5.21
CA VAL A 221 -22.58 2.36 -4.40
C VAL A 221 -24.06 2.66 -4.65
N GLY A 222 -24.61 2.22 -5.78
CA GLY A 222 -25.99 2.52 -6.19
C GLY A 222 -26.20 3.98 -6.66
N TYR A 223 -25.14 4.77 -6.81
CA TYR A 223 -25.20 6.17 -7.25
C TYR A 223 -24.97 6.27 -8.76
N ARG A 224 -26.04 6.54 -9.50
CA ARG A 224 -26.08 6.41 -10.96
C ARG A 224 -25.98 7.72 -11.73
N LYS A 225 -25.81 8.86 -11.06
CA LYS A 225 -25.81 10.19 -11.69
C LYS A 225 -24.81 10.30 -12.84
N TYR A 226 -23.63 9.68 -12.70
CA TYR A 226 -22.54 9.80 -13.68
C TYR A 226 -22.45 8.64 -14.68
N GLU A 227 -23.31 7.62 -14.61
CA GLU A 227 -23.31 6.50 -15.56
C GLU A 227 -23.44 6.97 -17.01
N GLY A 228 -24.20 8.05 -17.26
CA GLY A 228 -24.29 8.65 -18.58
C GLY A 228 -22.93 9.06 -19.15
N SER A 229 -22.00 9.53 -18.32
CA SER A 229 -20.63 9.86 -18.75
C SER A 229 -19.83 8.61 -19.16
N PHE A 230 -20.01 7.50 -18.47
CA PHE A 230 -19.37 6.23 -18.84
C PHE A 230 -19.87 5.73 -20.18
N MET A 231 -21.19 5.81 -20.40
CA MET A 231 -21.83 5.46 -21.69
C MET A 231 -21.31 6.34 -22.84
N LEU A 232 -21.07 7.65 -22.59
CA LEU A 232 -20.45 8.54 -23.58
C LEU A 232 -19.03 8.06 -23.97
N ASN A 233 -18.29 7.55 -23.04
CA ASN A 233 -16.95 7.03 -23.30
C ASN A 233 -16.98 5.67 -23.99
N PHE A 234 -17.93 4.77 -23.66
CA PHE A 234 -18.16 3.55 -24.43
C PHE A 234 -18.59 3.87 -25.88
N ALA A 235 -19.43 4.88 -26.07
CA ALA A 235 -19.79 5.32 -27.43
C ALA A 235 -18.56 5.77 -28.23
N ARG A 236 -17.61 6.48 -27.61
CA ARG A 236 -16.33 6.86 -28.25
C ARG A 236 -15.49 5.64 -28.62
N LEU A 237 -15.39 4.63 -27.73
CA LEU A 237 -14.73 3.37 -28.06
C LEU A 237 -15.37 2.68 -29.26
N LYS A 238 -16.68 2.64 -29.31
CA LYS A 238 -17.43 2.08 -30.48
C LYS A 238 -17.13 2.84 -31.76
N LEU A 239 -16.98 4.17 -31.72
CA LEU A 239 -16.61 4.94 -32.91
C LEU A 239 -15.18 4.61 -33.39
N VAL A 240 -14.26 4.37 -32.51
CA VAL A 240 -12.88 3.98 -32.86
C VAL A 240 -12.87 2.62 -33.56
N SER A 241 -13.68 1.68 -33.10
CA SER A 241 -13.86 0.37 -33.76
C SER A 241 -14.78 0.41 -35.00
N LYS A 242 -15.17 1.62 -35.44
CA LYS A 242 -16.10 1.85 -36.56
C LYS A 242 -17.51 1.26 -36.36
N ASP A 243 -17.84 0.86 -35.12
CA ASP A 243 -19.18 0.40 -34.75
C ASP A 243 -20.11 1.61 -34.51
N THR A 244 -20.59 2.20 -35.60
CA THR A 244 -21.45 3.39 -35.52
C THR A 244 -22.84 3.09 -34.96
N ALA A 245 -23.34 1.86 -35.13
CA ALA A 245 -24.62 1.41 -34.57
C ALA A 245 -24.50 1.27 -33.03
N GLY A 246 -23.45 0.66 -32.54
CA GLY A 246 -23.16 0.60 -31.12
C GLY A 246 -22.94 1.98 -30.50
N ALA A 247 -22.22 2.86 -31.20
CA ALA A 247 -21.98 4.22 -30.72
C ALA A 247 -23.28 5.02 -30.50
N ILE A 248 -24.19 5.02 -31.45
CA ILE A 248 -25.48 5.75 -31.32
C ILE A 248 -26.35 5.14 -30.22
N MET A 249 -26.32 3.82 -30.05
CA MET A 249 -27.01 3.15 -28.94
C MET A 249 -26.50 3.66 -27.59
N TYR A 250 -25.21 3.71 -27.39
CA TYR A 250 -24.60 4.22 -26.14
C TYR A 250 -24.86 5.71 -25.96
N TYR A 251 -24.85 6.54 -27.01
CA TYR A 251 -25.21 7.96 -26.89
C TYR A 251 -26.66 8.17 -26.45
N ARG A 252 -27.59 7.37 -26.94
CA ARG A 252 -29.01 7.42 -26.53
C ARG A 252 -29.15 6.96 -25.07
N ALA A 253 -28.51 5.87 -24.69
CA ALA A 253 -28.49 5.41 -23.32
C ALA A 253 -27.88 6.46 -22.38
N ALA A 254 -26.80 7.14 -22.79
CA ALA A 254 -26.20 8.24 -22.05
C ALA A 254 -27.18 9.41 -21.85
N LEU A 255 -27.94 9.76 -22.92
CA LEU A 255 -28.94 10.82 -22.85
C LEU A 255 -30.10 10.48 -21.91
N GLU A 256 -30.60 9.24 -21.99
CA GLU A 256 -31.68 8.73 -21.14
C GLU A 256 -31.25 8.72 -19.68
N THR A 257 -30.10 8.10 -19.38
CA THR A 257 -29.57 7.98 -18.02
C THR A 257 -29.27 9.34 -17.44
N SER A 258 -28.58 10.23 -18.16
CA SER A 258 -28.29 11.59 -17.70
C SER A 258 -29.55 12.40 -17.43
N SER A 259 -30.59 12.25 -18.28
CA SER A 259 -31.88 12.90 -18.09
C SER A 259 -32.61 12.37 -16.87
N LYS A 260 -32.61 11.04 -16.67
CA LYS A 260 -33.27 10.37 -15.55
C LYS A 260 -32.68 10.80 -14.21
N TYR A 261 -31.35 10.97 -14.13
CA TYR A 261 -30.64 11.31 -12.90
C TYR A 261 -30.28 12.81 -12.79
N GLY A 262 -30.80 13.66 -13.68
CA GLY A 262 -30.62 15.11 -13.62
C GLY A 262 -29.20 15.60 -13.90
N TYR A 263 -28.37 14.81 -14.62
CA TYR A 263 -27.00 15.22 -14.96
C TYR A 263 -27.00 16.06 -16.24
N LEU A 264 -27.25 17.36 -16.11
CA LEU A 264 -27.45 18.27 -17.24
C LEU A 264 -26.25 18.36 -18.19
N ARG A 265 -25.03 18.30 -17.67
CA ARG A 265 -23.80 18.23 -18.48
C ARG A 265 -23.77 16.99 -19.37
N GLY A 266 -24.18 15.85 -18.82
CA GLY A 266 -24.31 14.59 -19.56
C GLY A 266 -25.39 14.69 -20.64
N VAL A 267 -26.53 15.30 -20.33
CA VAL A 267 -27.60 15.58 -21.31
C VAL A 267 -27.08 16.43 -22.46
N THR A 268 -26.35 17.52 -22.17
CA THR A 268 -25.75 18.38 -23.20
C THR A 268 -24.77 17.58 -24.08
N ALA A 269 -23.85 16.88 -23.47
CA ALA A 269 -22.82 16.13 -24.20
C ALA A 269 -23.42 15.02 -25.07
N ALA A 270 -24.39 14.26 -24.54
CA ALA A 270 -25.07 13.20 -25.29
C ALA A 270 -25.89 13.78 -26.46
N SER A 271 -26.63 14.87 -26.19
CA SER A 271 -27.42 15.53 -27.22
C SER A 271 -26.56 16.01 -28.38
N LEU A 272 -25.44 16.70 -28.11
CA LEU A 272 -24.54 17.19 -29.17
C LEU A 272 -23.87 16.05 -29.94
N ASN A 273 -23.53 14.92 -29.29
CA ASN A 273 -22.99 13.77 -30.00
C ASN A 273 -24.03 13.08 -30.87
N ILE A 274 -25.27 12.96 -30.40
CA ILE A 274 -26.40 12.45 -31.22
C ILE A 274 -26.67 13.38 -32.41
N ALA A 275 -26.63 14.70 -32.17
CA ALA A 275 -26.78 15.69 -33.22
C ALA A 275 -25.73 15.55 -34.32
N ASN A 276 -24.48 15.43 -33.92
CA ASN A 276 -23.36 15.22 -34.85
C ASN A 276 -23.51 13.93 -35.66
N PHE A 277 -23.96 12.85 -34.98
CA PHE A 277 -24.33 11.61 -35.70
C PHE A 277 -25.39 11.85 -36.77
N HIS A 278 -26.47 12.57 -36.43
CA HIS A 278 -27.56 12.87 -37.39
C HIS A 278 -27.10 13.79 -38.53
N LEU A 279 -26.24 14.78 -38.24
CA LEU A 279 -25.66 15.64 -39.28
C LEU A 279 -24.87 14.84 -40.30
N LYS A 280 -24.02 13.94 -39.85
CA LYS A 280 -23.20 13.08 -40.73
C LYS A 280 -24.05 12.14 -41.60
N HIS A 281 -25.28 11.85 -41.18
CA HIS A 281 -26.21 10.98 -41.92
C HIS A 281 -27.31 11.75 -42.67
N GLY A 282 -27.15 13.07 -42.88
CA GLY A 282 -28.09 13.89 -43.64
C GLY A 282 -29.46 14.09 -42.99
N ARG A 283 -29.61 13.86 -41.67
CA ARG A 283 -30.87 14.00 -40.94
C ARG A 283 -30.93 15.35 -40.20
N GLY A 284 -31.01 16.43 -40.97
CA GLY A 284 -30.90 17.80 -40.45
C GLY A 284 -31.91 18.14 -39.33
N ASP A 285 -33.21 17.87 -39.54
CA ASP A 285 -34.24 18.17 -38.53
C ASP A 285 -33.99 17.49 -37.17
N SER A 286 -33.57 16.23 -37.24
CA SER A 286 -33.20 15.50 -36.01
C SER A 286 -31.95 16.10 -35.36
N ALA A 287 -30.97 16.47 -36.15
CA ALA A 287 -29.75 17.11 -35.63
C ALA A 287 -30.09 18.44 -34.94
N LEU A 288 -30.86 19.30 -35.57
CA LEU A 288 -31.23 20.59 -34.98
C LEU A 288 -31.95 20.44 -33.64
N LEU A 289 -32.90 19.49 -33.56
CA LEU A 289 -33.63 19.20 -32.33
C LEU A 289 -32.66 18.88 -31.15
N TYR A 290 -31.67 18.03 -31.39
CA TYR A 290 -30.69 17.66 -30.38
C TYR A 290 -29.69 18.77 -30.09
N ILE A 291 -29.31 19.58 -31.08
CA ILE A 291 -28.48 20.77 -30.86
C ILE A 291 -29.19 21.78 -29.96
N GLN A 292 -30.47 22.08 -30.28
CA GLN A 292 -31.27 23.02 -29.47
C GLN A 292 -31.40 22.54 -28.03
N ARG A 293 -31.66 21.25 -27.81
CA ARG A 293 -31.69 20.66 -26.47
C ARG A 293 -30.36 20.80 -25.76
N GLY A 294 -29.24 20.55 -26.44
CA GLY A 294 -27.90 20.73 -25.87
C GLY A 294 -27.59 22.18 -25.53
N LEU A 295 -27.96 23.12 -26.39
CA LEU A 295 -27.78 24.55 -26.18
C LEU A 295 -28.62 25.06 -24.99
N GLU A 296 -29.88 24.68 -24.89
CA GLU A 296 -30.77 25.03 -23.78
C GLU A 296 -30.15 24.62 -22.44
N MET A 297 -29.68 23.38 -22.35
CA MET A 297 -29.00 22.91 -21.11
C MET A 297 -27.69 23.65 -20.84
N ALA A 298 -26.88 23.93 -21.89
CA ALA A 298 -25.64 24.69 -21.75
C ALA A 298 -25.89 26.13 -21.29
N GLN A 299 -26.97 26.76 -21.76
CA GLN A 299 -27.41 28.08 -21.32
C GLN A 299 -27.87 28.07 -19.84
N HIS A 300 -28.68 27.06 -19.49
CA HIS A 300 -29.13 26.90 -18.09
C HIS A 300 -27.97 26.72 -17.13
N LEU A 301 -26.94 25.98 -17.53
CA LEU A 301 -25.73 25.75 -16.75
C LEU A 301 -24.79 26.98 -16.74
N ASN A 302 -25.02 27.98 -17.57
CA ASN A 302 -24.10 29.08 -17.83
C ASN A 302 -22.64 28.61 -18.00
N ALA A 303 -22.43 27.56 -18.80
CA ALA A 303 -21.16 26.87 -18.95
C ALA A 303 -20.50 27.20 -20.31
N PRO A 304 -19.56 28.18 -20.38
CA PRO A 304 -18.95 28.62 -21.62
C PRO A 304 -18.35 27.50 -22.45
N PRO A 305 -17.67 26.45 -21.90
CA PRO A 305 -17.16 25.36 -22.70
C PRO A 305 -18.28 24.54 -23.39
N LEU A 306 -19.44 24.41 -22.76
CA LEU A 306 -20.59 23.73 -23.34
C LEU A 306 -21.31 24.60 -24.35
N LEU A 307 -21.38 25.90 -24.10
CA LEU A 307 -21.90 26.89 -25.06
C LEU A 307 -21.06 26.88 -26.34
N LEU A 308 -19.74 26.91 -26.22
CA LEU A 308 -18.82 26.83 -27.37
C LEU A 308 -19.12 25.59 -28.22
N ARG A 309 -19.24 24.42 -27.61
CA ARG A 309 -19.58 23.16 -28.31
C ARG A 309 -20.95 23.24 -28.97
N SER A 310 -21.92 23.85 -28.31
CA SER A 310 -23.30 24.00 -28.87
C SER A 310 -23.34 24.96 -30.05
N TYR A 311 -22.61 26.09 -29.95
CA TYR A 311 -22.50 27.05 -31.06
C TYR A 311 -21.73 26.47 -32.23
N THR A 312 -20.67 25.70 -31.98
CA THR A 312 -19.94 24.96 -33.04
C THR A 312 -20.89 23.99 -33.75
N ALA A 313 -21.70 23.23 -33.02
CA ALA A 313 -22.65 22.29 -33.60
C ALA A 313 -23.73 23.02 -34.45
N LEU A 314 -24.18 24.22 -34.04
CA LEU A 314 -25.09 25.06 -34.82
C LEU A 314 -24.42 25.61 -36.07
N ALA A 315 -23.20 26.08 -35.98
CA ALA A 315 -22.43 26.55 -37.13
C ALA A 315 -22.25 25.42 -38.14
N ASP A 316 -21.92 24.19 -37.69
CA ASP A 316 -21.83 23.02 -38.59
C ASP A 316 -23.18 22.64 -39.20
N TYR A 317 -24.26 22.69 -38.44
CA TYR A 317 -25.60 22.48 -38.94
C TYR A 317 -25.97 23.48 -40.06
N TYR A 318 -25.77 24.79 -39.83
CA TYR A 318 -26.12 25.82 -40.80
C TYR A 318 -25.18 25.83 -42.01
N ARG A 319 -23.93 25.40 -41.83
CA ARG A 319 -23.01 25.16 -42.96
C ARG A 319 -23.52 24.06 -43.91
N VAL A 320 -23.95 22.92 -43.32
CA VAL A 320 -24.51 21.80 -44.09
C VAL A 320 -25.81 22.22 -44.82
N ASN A 321 -26.66 23.01 -44.16
CA ASN A 321 -27.93 23.46 -44.69
C ASN A 321 -27.83 24.76 -45.54
N ARG A 322 -26.60 25.24 -45.82
CA ARG A 322 -26.31 26.42 -46.66
C ARG A 322 -27.05 27.70 -46.22
N ASN A 323 -27.30 27.87 -44.93
CA ASN A 323 -27.87 29.11 -44.38
C ASN A 323 -26.73 30.00 -43.85
N ASN A 324 -26.26 30.88 -44.76
CA ASN A 324 -25.08 31.71 -44.50
C ASN A 324 -25.27 32.72 -43.35
N ASP A 325 -26.46 33.33 -43.24
CA ASP A 325 -26.71 34.33 -42.19
C ASP A 325 -26.63 33.71 -40.79
N SER A 326 -27.27 32.56 -40.61
CA SER A 326 -27.18 31.82 -39.36
C SER A 326 -25.79 31.27 -39.12
N LEU A 327 -25.09 30.80 -40.17
CA LEU A 327 -23.70 30.33 -40.04
C LEU A 327 -22.79 31.44 -39.51
N VAL A 328 -22.83 32.63 -40.12
CA VAL A 328 -22.02 33.77 -39.67
C VAL A 328 -22.30 34.15 -38.22
N LYS A 329 -23.60 34.20 -37.85
CA LYS A 329 -24.03 34.47 -36.47
C LYS A 329 -23.41 33.49 -35.48
N TYR A 330 -23.47 32.19 -35.75
CA TYR A 330 -22.97 31.18 -34.81
C TYR A 330 -21.45 31.06 -34.87
N GLN A 331 -20.80 31.35 -35.99
CA GLN A 331 -19.35 31.46 -36.06
C GLN A 331 -18.83 32.64 -35.22
N ASP A 332 -19.49 33.81 -35.23
CA ASP A 332 -19.17 34.92 -34.38
C ASP A 332 -19.28 34.54 -32.88
N LEU A 333 -20.35 33.84 -32.51
CA LEU A 333 -20.50 33.32 -31.12
C LEU A 333 -19.40 32.31 -30.75
N VAL A 334 -19.00 31.43 -31.68
CA VAL A 334 -17.88 30.50 -31.50
C VAL A 334 -16.59 31.30 -31.22
N ILE A 335 -16.28 32.28 -32.09
CA ILE A 335 -15.06 33.11 -31.95
C ILE A 335 -15.06 33.81 -30.59
N LYS A 336 -16.13 34.56 -30.27
CA LYS A 336 -16.24 35.30 -29.00
C LYS A 336 -16.14 34.41 -27.77
N THR A 337 -16.77 33.24 -27.80
CA THR A 337 -16.73 32.32 -26.67
C THR A 337 -15.34 31.67 -26.55
N ASN A 338 -14.72 31.34 -27.68
CA ASN A 338 -13.38 30.77 -27.71
C ASN A 338 -12.32 31.76 -27.23
N GLU A 339 -12.39 33.02 -27.66
CA GLU A 339 -11.52 34.08 -27.16
C GLU A 339 -11.65 34.31 -25.65
N GLY A 340 -12.88 34.20 -25.13
CA GLY A 340 -13.13 34.26 -23.67
C GLY A 340 -12.49 33.10 -22.91
N LEU A 341 -12.47 31.91 -23.52
CA LEU A 341 -11.93 30.68 -22.89
C LEU A 341 -10.41 30.53 -23.04
N PHE A 342 -9.87 30.89 -24.23
CA PHE A 342 -8.50 30.54 -24.64
C PHE A 342 -7.75 31.78 -25.13
N ASN A 343 -7.85 32.91 -24.42
CA ASN A 343 -7.07 34.08 -24.79
C ASN A 343 -5.57 33.93 -24.46
N SER A 344 -4.73 34.70 -25.10
CA SER A 344 -3.27 34.64 -24.94
C SER A 344 -2.81 34.80 -23.48
N LYS A 345 -3.48 35.64 -22.70
CA LYS A 345 -3.19 35.83 -21.26
C LYS A 345 -3.46 34.58 -20.43
N GLN A 346 -4.56 33.85 -20.72
CA GLN A 346 -4.87 32.60 -20.06
C GLN A 346 -3.86 31.52 -20.43
N ALA A 347 -3.48 31.44 -21.71
CA ALA A 347 -2.46 30.49 -22.17
C ALA A 347 -1.10 30.77 -21.49
N GLN A 348 -0.68 32.03 -21.42
CA GLN A 348 0.56 32.41 -20.73
C GLN A 348 0.50 32.12 -19.24
N LEU A 349 -0.63 32.42 -18.57
CA LEU A 349 -0.82 32.11 -17.16
C LEU A 349 -0.80 30.60 -16.91
N PHE A 350 -1.41 29.80 -17.78
CA PHE A 350 -1.36 28.34 -17.69
C PHE A 350 0.06 27.82 -17.79
N GLN A 351 0.81 28.30 -18.81
CA GLN A 351 2.21 27.92 -18.99
C GLN A 351 3.07 28.33 -17.78
N SER A 352 2.84 29.51 -17.19
CA SER A 352 3.61 29.94 -16.02
C SER A 352 3.32 29.07 -14.80
N ILE A 353 2.05 28.71 -14.56
CA ILE A 353 1.67 27.84 -13.43
C ILE A 353 2.21 26.43 -13.65
N ASP A 354 2.13 25.92 -14.87
CA ASP A 354 2.63 24.60 -15.25
C ASP A 354 4.16 24.53 -15.06
N PHE A 355 4.87 25.58 -15.47
CA PHE A 355 6.31 25.72 -15.27
C PHE A 355 6.69 25.80 -13.78
N ASP A 356 5.94 26.60 -13.00
CA ASP A 356 6.17 26.72 -11.55
C ASP A 356 5.93 25.37 -10.83
N GLU A 357 4.94 24.60 -11.28
CA GLU A 357 4.68 23.26 -10.75
C GLU A 357 5.82 22.30 -11.09
N GLU A 358 6.27 22.30 -12.35
CA GLU A 358 7.42 21.50 -12.75
C GLU A 358 8.69 21.85 -11.97
N GLN A 359 8.94 23.14 -11.76
CA GLN A 359 10.07 23.58 -10.94
C GLN A 359 9.94 23.10 -9.48
N LYS A 360 8.75 23.19 -8.89
CA LYS A 360 8.52 22.69 -7.53
C LYS A 360 8.70 21.19 -7.42
N GLN A 361 8.22 20.43 -8.41
CA GLN A 361 8.42 18.98 -8.45
C GLN A 361 9.90 18.62 -8.57
N GLN A 362 10.61 19.27 -9.50
CA GLN A 362 12.06 19.09 -9.64
C GLN A 362 12.83 19.47 -8.36
N GLN A 363 12.42 20.56 -7.72
CA GLN A 363 13.02 20.97 -6.44
C GLN A 363 12.75 19.93 -5.35
N LYS A 364 11.51 19.42 -5.24
CA LYS A 364 11.16 18.37 -4.28
C LYS A 364 11.97 17.09 -4.53
N GLU A 365 12.07 16.66 -5.78
CA GLU A 365 12.92 15.50 -6.15
C GLU A 365 14.39 15.74 -5.80
N ALA A 366 14.91 16.94 -6.07
CA ALA A 366 16.27 17.32 -5.72
C ALA A 366 16.49 17.33 -4.19
N ASP A 367 15.52 17.84 -3.43
CA ASP A 367 15.55 17.86 -1.97
C ASP A 367 15.48 16.44 -1.40
N ASP A 368 14.64 15.56 -1.96
CA ASP A 368 14.55 14.16 -1.59
C ASP A 368 15.88 13.42 -1.89
N HIS A 369 16.45 13.66 -3.05
CA HIS A 369 17.76 13.11 -3.41
C HIS A 369 18.87 13.65 -2.48
N ALA A 370 18.84 14.93 -2.15
CA ALA A 370 19.77 15.55 -1.21
C ALA A 370 19.60 14.98 0.20
N TYR A 371 18.37 14.73 0.63
CA TYR A 371 18.07 14.09 1.91
C TYR A 371 18.62 12.66 1.96
N ILE A 372 18.34 11.84 0.92
CA ILE A 372 18.88 10.48 0.80
C ILE A 372 20.41 10.49 0.77
N ALA A 373 21.00 11.44 0.03
CA ALA A 373 22.46 11.61 -0.01
C ALA A 373 23.04 11.95 1.37
N ARG A 374 22.40 12.85 2.14
CA ARG A 374 22.79 13.17 3.53
C ARG A 374 22.68 11.95 4.43
N LEU A 375 21.60 11.16 4.33
CA LEU A 375 21.47 9.93 5.10
C LEU A 375 22.58 8.92 4.79
N LYS A 376 22.94 8.78 3.50
CA LYS A 376 24.09 7.95 3.10
C LYS A 376 25.42 8.46 3.66
N ILE A 377 25.63 9.77 3.65
CA ILE A 377 26.83 10.41 4.23
C ILE A 377 26.87 10.18 5.74
N TYR A 378 25.74 10.35 6.46
CA TYR A 378 25.69 10.09 7.90
C TYR A 378 25.91 8.60 8.22
N GLY A 379 25.37 7.69 7.39
CA GLY A 379 25.65 6.26 7.52
C GLY A 379 27.13 5.93 7.31
N LEU A 380 27.78 6.54 6.32
CA LEU A 380 29.21 6.41 6.08
C LEU A 380 30.06 7.00 7.23
N LEU A 381 29.68 8.18 7.73
CA LEU A 381 30.37 8.80 8.86
C LEU A 381 30.24 7.97 10.15
N LEU A 382 29.05 7.40 10.40
CA LEU A 382 28.82 6.46 11.50
C LEU A 382 29.66 5.19 11.33
N GLY A 383 29.73 4.64 10.12
CA GLY A 383 30.60 3.50 9.80
C GLY A 383 32.08 3.83 10.01
N LEU A 384 32.52 5.00 9.57
CA LEU A 384 33.89 5.47 9.76
C LEU A 384 34.22 5.67 11.25
N ALA A 385 33.29 6.27 12.00
CA ALA A 385 33.43 6.44 13.45
C ALA A 385 33.52 5.10 14.18
N ALA A 386 32.70 4.11 13.76
CA ALA A 386 32.77 2.75 14.29
C ALA A 386 34.12 2.08 14.00
N VAL A 387 34.63 2.22 12.75
CA VAL A 387 35.95 1.69 12.37
C VAL A 387 37.05 2.39 13.16
N LEU A 388 36.99 3.73 13.33
CA LEU A 388 37.93 4.48 14.17
C LEU A 388 37.90 4.04 15.62
N MET A 389 36.68 3.79 16.15
CA MET A 389 36.53 3.30 17.53
C MET A 389 37.11 1.89 17.67
N ILE A 390 36.84 1.01 16.71
CA ILE A 390 37.42 -0.35 16.70
C ILE A 390 38.93 -0.29 16.58
N THR A 391 39.48 0.55 15.70
CA THR A 391 40.95 0.72 15.57
C THR A 391 41.57 1.30 16.83
N LEU A 392 40.91 2.22 17.50
CA LEU A 392 41.36 2.81 18.77
C LEU A 392 41.32 1.78 19.90
N VAL A 393 40.28 0.96 19.94
CA VAL A 393 40.18 -0.16 20.90
C VAL A 393 41.24 -1.21 20.61
N LEU A 394 41.46 -1.56 19.34
CA LEU A 394 42.53 -2.50 18.95
C LEU A 394 43.92 -1.95 19.25
N TRP A 395 44.15 -0.66 18.95
CA TRP A 395 45.41 0.01 19.28
C TRP A 395 45.67 0.06 20.80
N ARG A 396 44.63 0.45 21.57
CA ARG A 396 44.71 0.44 23.05
C ARG A 396 44.90 -0.98 23.59
N ASN A 397 44.25 -1.96 23.00
CA ASN A 397 44.43 -3.37 23.38
C ASN A 397 45.83 -3.88 23.01
N ASN A 398 46.36 -3.42 21.85
CA ASN A 398 47.74 -3.75 21.47
C ASN A 398 48.79 -3.09 22.42
N LEU A 399 48.58 -1.82 22.80
CA LEU A 399 49.41 -1.16 23.81
C LEU A 399 49.34 -1.87 25.18
N ASN A 400 48.13 -2.30 25.56
CA ASN A 400 47.95 -3.07 26.79
C ASN A 400 48.60 -4.45 26.72
N ARG A 401 48.53 -5.11 25.54
CA ARG A 401 49.24 -6.38 25.27
C ARG A 401 50.77 -6.19 25.33
N GLN A 402 51.30 -5.09 24.76
CA GLN A 402 52.73 -4.80 24.86
C GLN A 402 53.17 -4.56 26.31
N LYS A 403 52.37 -3.78 27.08
CA LYS A 403 52.63 -3.58 28.52
C LYS A 403 52.52 -4.88 29.32
N ALA A 404 51.50 -5.69 29.03
CA ALA A 404 51.32 -7.01 29.62
C ALA A 404 52.45 -7.97 29.23
N PHE A 405 52.93 -7.90 27.97
CA PHE A 405 54.06 -8.69 27.49
C PHE A 405 55.37 -8.32 28.21
N LEU A 406 55.64 -7.00 28.35
CA LEU A 406 56.80 -6.52 29.10
C LEU A 406 56.72 -6.88 30.57
N ALA A 407 55.54 -6.74 31.19
CA ALA A 407 55.31 -7.19 32.57
C ALA A 407 55.43 -8.71 32.72
N LEU A 408 54.93 -9.47 31.71
CA LEU A 408 55.05 -10.92 31.70
C LEU A 408 56.52 -11.35 31.51
N GLN A 409 57.30 -10.60 30.69
CA GLN A 409 58.71 -10.86 30.49
C GLN A 409 59.53 -10.61 31.77
N GLU A 410 59.21 -9.53 32.51
CA GLU A 410 59.80 -9.26 33.82
C GLU A 410 59.34 -10.31 34.85
N GLN A 411 58.05 -10.66 34.85
CA GLN A 411 57.52 -11.72 35.71
C GLN A 411 58.13 -13.09 35.37
N LYS A 412 58.36 -13.36 34.07
CA LYS A 412 59.05 -14.57 33.62
C LYS A 412 60.49 -14.59 34.11
N ARG A 413 61.22 -13.45 34.06
CA ARG A 413 62.56 -13.30 34.61
C ARG A 413 62.56 -13.56 36.12
N GLN A 414 61.55 -13.01 36.82
CA GLN A 414 61.40 -13.26 38.26
C GLN A 414 60.98 -14.71 38.57
N THR A 415 60.14 -15.30 37.70
CA THR A 415 59.68 -16.69 37.83
C THR A 415 60.82 -17.68 37.48
N ASP A 416 61.66 -17.35 36.48
CA ASP A 416 62.83 -18.16 36.17
C ASP A 416 63.86 -18.16 37.34
N VAL A 417 63.96 -17.05 38.05
CA VAL A 417 64.78 -16.97 39.32
C VAL A 417 64.06 -17.71 40.46
N GLN A 418 62.73 -17.77 40.50
CA GLN A 418 61.96 -18.56 41.45
C GLN A 418 61.81 -20.03 41.06
N ARG A 419 61.88 -20.36 39.73
CA ARG A 419 61.84 -21.72 39.25
C ARG A 419 63.02 -22.57 39.66
N GLU A 420 64.19 -22.00 39.77
CA GLU A 420 65.33 -22.67 40.44
C GLU A 420 65.06 -23.02 41.91
N LYS A 421 64.09 -22.32 42.55
CA LYS A 421 63.66 -22.66 43.92
C LYS A 421 62.41 -23.55 43.96
N ALA A 422 61.63 -23.68 42.83
CA ALA A 422 60.31 -24.31 42.83
C ALA A 422 60.29 -25.67 42.17
N GLU A 423 61.38 -26.25 41.66
CA GLU A 423 61.45 -27.64 41.23
C GLU A 423 61.17 -28.67 42.38
N ALA A 424 60.94 -28.16 43.57
CA ALA A 424 60.54 -28.98 44.69
C ALA A 424 59.01 -29.13 44.91
N THR A 425 58.20 -28.47 44.13
CA THR A 425 56.72 -28.58 44.31
C THR A 425 55.97 -28.92 43.01
N LEU A 426 56.16 -30.16 42.55
CA LEU A 426 55.53 -30.76 41.38
C LEU A 426 54.15 -31.34 41.75
N VAL A 427 53.36 -30.59 42.49
CA VAL A 427 52.00 -31.05 42.92
C VAL A 427 50.86 -30.17 42.39
N GLU A 428 51.13 -29.06 41.74
CA GLU A 428 50.02 -28.17 41.27
C GLU A 428 49.67 -28.26 39.80
N LEU A 429 49.90 -29.39 39.18
CA LEU A 429 49.55 -29.62 37.75
C LEU A 429 48.06 -29.89 37.49
N LYS A 430 47.19 -29.71 38.47
CA LYS A 430 45.77 -30.00 38.28
C LYS A 430 44.88 -28.77 37.96
N SER A 431 45.43 -27.53 38.05
CA SER A 431 44.56 -26.36 37.76
C SER A 431 44.60 -25.87 36.32
N ALA A 432 45.53 -26.37 35.48
CA ALA A 432 45.65 -25.95 34.09
C ALA A 432 44.57 -26.52 33.12
N GLN A 433 43.79 -27.46 33.60
CA GLN A 433 42.76 -28.12 32.76
C GLN A 433 41.46 -27.30 32.65
N ALA A 434 41.25 -26.33 33.51
CA ALA A 434 40.01 -25.51 33.51
C ALA A 434 40.05 -24.31 32.55
N GLN A 435 41.23 -23.89 32.08
CA GLN A 435 41.35 -22.71 31.19
C GLN A 435 41.16 -23.04 29.72
N LEU A 436 41.26 -24.31 29.31
CA LEU A 436 41.03 -24.73 27.91
C LEU A 436 39.55 -24.68 27.50
N ILE A 437 38.64 -24.72 28.46
CA ILE A 437 37.20 -24.77 28.19
C ILE A 437 36.62 -23.38 27.79
N GLN A 438 37.29 -22.31 28.16
CA GLN A 438 36.79 -20.94 27.92
C GLN A 438 37.19 -20.40 26.54
N SER A 439 38.26 -20.92 25.94
CA SER A 439 38.72 -20.53 24.61
C SER A 439 37.84 -21.11 23.49
N GLU A 440 37.21 -22.24 23.73
CA GLU A 440 36.34 -22.93 22.76
C GLU A 440 35.00 -22.21 22.53
N LYS A 441 34.53 -21.45 23.54
CA LYS A 441 33.30 -20.66 23.46
C LYS A 441 33.41 -19.44 22.53
N MET A 442 34.61 -18.88 22.39
CA MET A 442 34.84 -17.70 21.53
C MET A 442 35.07 -18.04 20.08
N ALA A 443 35.60 -19.23 19.79
CA ALA A 443 35.81 -19.68 18.40
C ALA A 443 34.49 -20.00 17.68
N SER A 444 33.53 -20.58 18.40
CA SER A 444 32.22 -20.92 17.84
C SER A 444 31.37 -19.69 17.45
N LEU A 445 31.55 -18.54 18.14
CA LEU A 445 30.84 -17.31 17.85
C LEU A 445 31.41 -16.59 16.61
N GLY A 446 32.71 -16.71 16.35
CA GLY A 446 33.39 -16.10 15.20
C GLY A 446 33.04 -16.78 13.88
N GLU A 447 32.97 -18.10 13.87
CA GLU A 447 32.67 -18.88 12.66
C GLU A 447 31.21 -18.71 12.18
N LEU A 448 30.29 -18.55 13.14
CA LEU A 448 28.87 -18.29 12.84
C LEU A 448 28.65 -16.89 12.24
N THR A 449 29.40 -15.90 12.74
CA THR A 449 29.26 -14.49 12.27
C THR A 449 29.83 -14.33 10.86
N ALA A 450 30.91 -14.99 10.51
CA ALA A 450 31.51 -14.95 9.17
C ALA A 450 30.63 -15.63 8.12
N GLY A 451 30.00 -16.76 8.45
CA GLY A 451 29.07 -17.46 7.52
C GLY A 451 27.82 -16.66 7.22
N ILE A 452 27.28 -15.96 8.23
CA ILE A 452 26.08 -15.13 8.08
C ILE A 452 26.35 -13.87 7.25
N ALA A 453 27.51 -13.22 7.48
CA ALA A 453 27.90 -12.06 6.69
C ALA A 453 27.99 -12.40 5.20
N HIS A 454 28.57 -13.55 4.87
CA HIS A 454 28.70 -14.01 3.49
C HIS A 454 27.34 -14.39 2.83
N GLU A 455 26.41 -14.90 3.63
CA GLU A 455 25.07 -15.23 3.14
C GLU A 455 24.18 -14.00 2.91
N ILE A 456 24.43 -12.89 3.64
CA ILE A 456 23.76 -11.59 3.42
C ILE A 456 24.40 -10.84 2.23
N GLU A 457 25.70 -10.89 2.10
CA GLU A 457 26.44 -10.22 1.02
C GLU A 457 26.01 -10.70 -0.37
N ASN A 458 25.77 -12.00 -0.51
CA ASN A 458 25.37 -12.60 -1.78
C ASN A 458 24.07 -12.02 -2.36
N PRO A 459 22.91 -11.99 -1.67
CA PRO A 459 21.70 -11.40 -2.24
C PRO A 459 21.81 -9.89 -2.41
N LEU A 460 22.57 -9.16 -1.57
CA LEU A 460 22.79 -7.72 -1.73
C LEU A 460 23.62 -7.38 -2.97
N ASN A 461 24.60 -8.18 -3.31
CA ASN A 461 25.38 -8.03 -4.55
C ASN A 461 24.50 -8.19 -5.78
N PHE A 462 23.53 -9.11 -5.77
CA PHE A 462 22.56 -9.24 -6.87
C PHE A 462 21.63 -8.01 -6.95
N VAL A 463 21.15 -7.49 -5.82
CA VAL A 463 20.33 -6.26 -5.79
C VAL A 463 21.11 -5.10 -6.42
N ASN A 464 22.37 -4.90 -6.03
CA ASN A 464 23.21 -3.82 -6.56
C ASN A 464 23.46 -3.99 -8.07
N ASN A 465 23.88 -5.18 -8.50
CA ASN A 465 24.17 -5.45 -9.91
C ASN A 465 22.94 -5.23 -10.80
N PHE A 466 21.77 -5.75 -10.42
CA PHE A 466 20.55 -5.55 -11.21
C PHE A 466 20.07 -4.08 -11.16
N SER A 467 20.36 -3.33 -10.10
CA SER A 467 20.03 -1.91 -10.01
C SER A 467 20.93 -1.08 -10.94
N GLU A 468 22.23 -1.39 -11.03
CA GLU A 468 23.16 -0.74 -11.95
C GLU A 468 22.76 -1.03 -13.40
N VAL A 469 22.50 -2.29 -13.75
CA VAL A 469 22.04 -2.67 -15.10
C VAL A 469 20.74 -1.95 -15.47
N ASN A 470 19.80 -1.81 -14.52
CA ASN A 470 18.56 -1.07 -14.77
C ASN A 470 18.79 0.43 -15.00
N ALA A 471 19.78 1.02 -14.35
CA ALA A 471 20.12 2.42 -14.58
C ALA A 471 20.71 2.63 -15.99
N GLU A 472 21.52 1.70 -16.48
CA GLU A 472 22.03 1.70 -17.86
C GLU A 472 20.90 1.48 -18.87
N LEU A 473 20.08 0.46 -18.67
CA LEU A 473 18.92 0.17 -19.54
C LEU A 473 17.92 1.34 -19.62
N ALA A 474 17.69 2.06 -18.51
CA ALA A 474 16.85 3.25 -18.52
C ALA A 474 17.46 4.39 -19.36
N GLY A 475 18.80 4.51 -19.38
CA GLY A 475 19.53 5.40 -20.28
C GLY A 475 19.35 5.03 -21.74
N ASP A 476 19.48 3.74 -22.04
CA ASP A 476 19.34 3.20 -23.40
C ASP A 476 17.91 3.30 -23.90
N MET A 477 16.93 3.01 -23.05
CA MET A 477 15.52 3.20 -23.35
C MET A 477 15.20 4.65 -23.73
N ARG A 478 15.74 5.61 -22.97
CA ARG A 478 15.58 7.04 -23.28
C ARG A 478 16.19 7.39 -24.63
N THR A 479 17.35 6.84 -24.95
CA THR A 479 18.06 7.07 -26.22
C THR A 479 17.28 6.44 -27.39
N ALA A 480 16.74 5.26 -27.22
CA ALA A 480 15.88 4.58 -28.19
C ALA A 480 14.60 5.38 -28.46
N LEU A 481 13.95 5.91 -27.41
CA LEU A 481 12.77 6.77 -27.53
C LEU A 481 13.08 8.07 -28.27
N GLN A 482 14.19 8.75 -27.94
CA GLN A 482 14.63 9.97 -28.61
C GLN A 482 14.96 9.74 -30.09
N SER A 483 15.38 8.52 -30.42
CA SER A 483 15.70 8.10 -31.80
C SER A 483 14.52 7.53 -32.58
N GLY A 484 13.31 7.56 -32.00
CA GLY A 484 12.09 7.06 -32.64
C GLY A 484 11.98 5.52 -32.73
N LYS A 485 12.86 4.80 -32.05
CA LYS A 485 12.92 3.33 -32.08
C LYS A 485 12.04 2.71 -30.98
N HIS A 486 10.73 2.78 -31.17
CA HIS A 486 9.76 2.39 -30.14
C HIS A 486 9.76 0.90 -29.78
N GLU A 487 10.03 0.00 -30.75
CA GLU A 487 10.11 -1.44 -30.46
C GLU A 487 11.33 -1.79 -29.60
N GLU A 488 12.47 -1.15 -29.86
CA GLU A 488 13.70 -1.32 -29.09
C GLU A 488 13.51 -0.79 -27.66
N ALA A 489 12.86 0.35 -27.50
CA ALA A 489 12.52 0.91 -26.18
C ALA A 489 11.56 0.02 -25.38
N LEU A 490 10.60 -0.63 -26.04
CA LEU A 490 9.67 -1.59 -25.40
C LEU A 490 10.39 -2.86 -24.95
N ALA A 491 11.34 -3.36 -25.73
CA ALA A 491 12.15 -4.52 -25.35
C ALA A 491 12.97 -4.21 -24.09
N ILE A 492 13.63 -3.05 -24.06
CA ILE A 492 14.42 -2.58 -22.91
C ILE A 492 13.53 -2.37 -21.67
N ALA A 493 12.33 -1.83 -21.84
CA ALA A 493 11.38 -1.68 -20.74
C ALA A 493 11.01 -3.04 -20.09
N LYS A 494 10.87 -4.08 -20.92
CA LYS A 494 10.59 -5.44 -20.45
C LYS A 494 11.77 -6.04 -19.68
N ASP A 495 12.99 -5.77 -20.13
CA ASP A 495 14.20 -6.23 -19.42
C ASP A 495 14.35 -5.53 -18.05
N ILE A 496 14.02 -4.23 -17.98
CA ILE A 496 13.95 -3.48 -16.72
C ILE A 496 12.93 -4.12 -15.77
N GLU A 497 11.74 -4.48 -16.25
CA GLU A 497 10.69 -5.12 -15.45
C GLU A 497 11.15 -6.46 -14.87
N ILE A 498 11.81 -7.28 -15.68
CA ILE A 498 12.38 -8.58 -15.26
C ILE A 498 13.44 -8.37 -14.17
N ASN A 499 14.33 -7.41 -14.36
CA ASN A 499 15.37 -7.11 -13.38
C ASN A 499 14.81 -6.55 -12.08
N MET A 500 13.77 -5.72 -12.13
CA MET A 500 13.05 -5.22 -10.93
C MET A 500 12.45 -6.36 -10.12
N SER A 501 11.88 -7.38 -10.78
CA SER A 501 11.40 -8.59 -10.09
C SER A 501 12.53 -9.31 -9.36
N LYS A 502 13.69 -9.48 -10.00
CA LYS A 502 14.86 -10.12 -9.39
C LYS A 502 15.39 -9.32 -8.19
N ILE A 503 15.43 -7.99 -8.29
CA ILE A 503 15.81 -7.11 -7.16
C ILE A 503 14.89 -7.35 -5.96
N SER A 504 13.56 -7.43 -6.20
CA SER A 504 12.58 -7.68 -5.16
C SER A 504 12.77 -9.04 -4.49
N ASP A 505 13.04 -10.08 -5.26
CA ASP A 505 13.22 -11.45 -4.75
C ASP A 505 14.50 -11.59 -3.91
N HIS A 506 15.59 -10.99 -4.36
CA HIS A 506 16.85 -10.98 -3.60
C HIS A 506 16.77 -10.10 -2.36
N GLY A 507 16.05 -8.98 -2.41
CA GLY A 507 15.77 -8.14 -1.25
C GLY A 507 14.98 -8.89 -0.16
N LYS A 508 13.94 -9.65 -0.55
CA LYS A 508 13.19 -10.52 0.36
C LYS A 508 14.08 -11.61 0.98
N ARG A 509 14.96 -12.20 0.18
CA ARG A 509 15.86 -13.25 0.67
C ARG A 509 16.84 -12.71 1.72
N ALA A 510 17.37 -11.49 1.53
CA ALA A 510 18.20 -10.82 2.53
C ALA A 510 17.43 -10.53 3.83
N ASP A 511 16.19 -10.07 3.73
CA ASP A 511 15.30 -9.81 4.87
C ASP A 511 14.99 -11.09 5.67
N ASP A 512 14.73 -12.20 4.99
CA ASP A 512 14.48 -13.51 5.62
C ASP A 512 15.70 -14.02 6.39
N ILE A 513 16.91 -13.83 5.86
CA ILE A 513 18.17 -14.19 6.54
C ILE A 513 18.35 -13.36 7.82
N VAL A 514 18.12 -12.04 7.74
CA VAL A 514 18.22 -11.15 8.90
C VAL A 514 17.18 -11.48 9.97
N LYS A 515 15.95 -11.78 9.57
CA LYS A 515 14.88 -12.20 10.49
C LYS A 515 15.20 -13.52 11.21
N ALA A 516 15.73 -14.49 10.48
CA ALA A 516 16.18 -15.76 11.08
C ALA A 516 17.30 -15.54 12.11
N MET A 517 18.24 -14.62 11.85
CA MET A 517 19.31 -14.25 12.78
C MET A 517 18.78 -13.57 14.04
N LEU A 518 17.85 -12.62 13.88
CA LEU A 518 17.25 -11.90 15.01
C LEU A 518 16.44 -12.83 15.93
N GLN A 519 15.76 -13.82 15.36
CA GLN A 519 15.06 -14.85 16.13
C GLN A 519 16.01 -15.75 16.92
N HIS A 520 17.24 -15.95 16.44
CA HIS A 520 18.27 -16.75 17.14
C HIS A 520 19.01 -15.95 18.24
N SER A 521 19.10 -14.62 18.09
CA SER A 521 19.80 -13.70 19.00
C SER A 521 18.92 -13.14 20.12
N SER A 522 17.61 -13.26 20.02
CA SER A 522 16.69 -12.74 21.04
C SER A 522 16.47 -13.74 22.19
N SER A 523 17.45 -13.88 23.04
CA SER A 523 17.25 -14.34 24.41
C SER A 523 16.85 -13.13 25.27
N GLY A 524 15.56 -12.85 25.32
CA GLY A 524 15.10 -11.72 26.10
C GLY A 524 13.60 -11.78 26.36
N SER A 525 13.21 -11.87 27.62
CA SER A 525 11.96 -11.45 28.24
C SER A 525 10.69 -11.58 27.36
N GLY A 526 10.32 -12.80 27.04
CA GLY A 526 8.96 -13.06 26.57
C GLY A 526 7.98 -12.65 27.67
N GLN A 527 6.95 -11.89 27.34
CA GLN A 527 5.87 -11.64 28.27
C GLN A 527 4.99 -12.87 28.35
N LYS A 528 4.46 -13.17 29.57
CA LYS A 528 3.46 -14.21 29.73
C LYS A 528 2.17 -13.78 29.01
N GLU A 529 1.63 -14.67 28.19
CA GLU A 529 0.37 -14.45 27.49
C GLU A 529 -0.53 -15.68 27.54
N LEU A 530 -1.84 -15.46 27.44
CA LEU A 530 -2.82 -16.53 27.38
C LEU A 530 -2.68 -17.32 26.08
N THR A 531 -2.15 -18.52 26.19
CA THR A 531 -1.76 -19.36 25.05
C THR A 531 -2.61 -20.61 24.97
N ASP A 532 -3.10 -20.91 23.76
CA ASP A 532 -3.74 -22.18 23.42
C ASP A 532 -2.66 -23.27 23.31
N ILE A 533 -2.62 -24.13 24.34
CA ILE A 533 -1.59 -25.16 24.46
C ILE A 533 -1.71 -26.25 23.40
N ASN A 534 -2.94 -26.58 22.99
CA ASN A 534 -3.17 -27.59 21.97
C ASN A 534 -2.59 -27.14 20.62
N LYS A 535 -2.87 -25.90 20.23
CA LYS A 535 -2.31 -25.30 19.00
C LYS A 535 -0.79 -25.21 19.06
N LEU A 536 -0.27 -24.80 20.21
CA LEU A 536 1.18 -24.70 20.40
C LEU A 536 1.85 -26.08 20.25
N CYS A 537 1.30 -27.12 20.88
CA CYS A 537 1.81 -28.48 20.77
C CYS A 537 1.74 -28.99 19.32
N GLU A 538 0.63 -28.74 18.63
CA GLU A 538 0.44 -29.16 17.24
C GLU A 538 1.45 -28.46 16.32
N GLU A 539 1.65 -27.16 16.49
CA GLU A 539 2.60 -26.35 15.71
C GLU A 539 4.03 -26.88 15.85
N TYR A 540 4.51 -27.02 17.07
CA TYR A 540 5.88 -27.45 17.30
C TYR A 540 6.12 -28.92 16.95
N LEU A 541 5.13 -29.78 17.11
CA LEU A 541 5.17 -31.16 16.64
C LEU A 541 5.30 -31.21 15.13
N ARG A 542 4.50 -30.42 14.42
CA ARG A 542 4.54 -30.31 12.96
C ARG A 542 5.87 -29.73 12.46
N LEU A 543 6.36 -28.67 13.10
CA LEU A 543 7.66 -28.08 12.77
C LEU A 543 8.80 -29.08 12.95
N SER A 544 8.81 -29.83 14.07
CA SER A 544 9.81 -30.86 14.33
C SER A 544 9.77 -31.98 13.29
N TYR A 545 8.57 -32.44 12.89
CA TYR A 545 8.41 -33.45 11.87
C TYR A 545 8.88 -33.00 10.49
N HIS A 546 8.48 -31.77 10.08
CA HIS A 546 8.93 -31.21 8.81
C HIS A 546 10.45 -30.98 8.80
N GLY A 547 11.03 -30.53 9.90
CA GLY A 547 12.47 -30.38 10.04
C GLY A 547 13.21 -31.69 9.89
N MET A 548 12.64 -32.79 10.38
CA MET A 548 13.21 -34.12 10.21
C MET A 548 13.08 -34.61 8.75
N ARG A 549 11.92 -34.43 8.12
CA ARG A 549 11.70 -34.79 6.71
C ARG A 549 12.52 -33.93 5.72
N ALA A 550 12.79 -32.70 6.03
CA ALA A 550 13.66 -31.85 5.22
C ALA A 550 15.11 -32.37 5.16
N ARG A 551 15.55 -33.04 6.24
CA ARG A 551 16.88 -33.68 6.33
C ARG A 551 16.91 -35.09 5.77
N ASP A 552 15.79 -35.79 5.76
CA ASP A 552 15.64 -37.15 5.29
C ASP A 552 14.25 -37.36 4.67
N ASN A 553 14.19 -37.21 3.36
CA ASN A 553 12.93 -37.23 2.61
C ASN A 553 12.21 -38.61 2.65
N GLN A 554 12.89 -39.67 3.07
CA GLN A 554 12.31 -40.99 3.21
C GLN A 554 11.80 -41.30 4.64
N PHE A 555 12.07 -40.42 5.57
CA PHE A 555 11.62 -40.62 6.94
C PHE A 555 10.09 -40.46 7.08
N ILE A 556 9.43 -41.53 7.53
CA ILE A 556 7.99 -41.55 7.82
C ILE A 556 7.78 -42.04 9.24
N ALA A 557 7.02 -41.30 10.03
CA ALA A 557 6.58 -41.71 11.37
C ALA A 557 5.08 -41.46 11.52
N THR A 558 4.39 -42.35 12.21
CA THR A 558 2.99 -42.18 12.59
C THR A 558 2.92 -41.28 13.82
N ILE A 559 2.19 -40.17 13.69
CA ILE A 559 1.97 -39.21 14.76
C ILE A 559 0.54 -39.34 15.25
N ASN A 560 0.37 -39.64 16.53
CA ASN A 560 -0.93 -39.67 17.19
C ASN A 560 -0.99 -38.54 18.20
N SER A 561 -2.06 -37.77 18.19
CA SER A 561 -2.31 -36.68 19.14
C SER A 561 -3.62 -36.93 19.89
N ASP A 562 -3.58 -36.75 21.21
CA ASP A 562 -4.75 -36.82 22.10
C ASP A 562 -4.80 -35.51 22.91
N PHE A 563 -5.39 -34.49 22.30
CA PHE A 563 -5.47 -33.16 22.89
C PHE A 563 -6.81 -32.97 23.59
N ASP A 564 -6.75 -32.61 24.87
CA ASP A 564 -7.94 -32.28 25.65
C ASP A 564 -8.65 -31.05 25.09
N SER A 565 -9.81 -31.24 24.49
CA SER A 565 -10.63 -30.18 23.89
C SER A 565 -11.17 -29.14 24.88
N ASN A 566 -11.19 -29.48 26.18
CA ASN A 566 -11.66 -28.59 27.24
C ASN A 566 -10.52 -27.81 27.92
N LEU A 567 -9.32 -27.94 27.44
CA LEU A 567 -8.16 -27.26 28.01
C LEU A 567 -8.24 -25.74 27.76
N LYS A 568 -8.38 -24.96 28.83
CA LYS A 568 -8.38 -23.48 28.74
C LYS A 568 -6.97 -22.98 28.45
N PRO A 569 -6.84 -21.82 27.77
CA PRO A 569 -5.52 -21.20 27.57
C PRO A 569 -4.79 -20.97 28.89
N PHE A 570 -3.47 -21.18 28.87
CA PHE A 570 -2.57 -20.98 30.02
C PHE A 570 -1.75 -19.71 29.84
N ASN A 571 -1.52 -19.00 30.95
CA ASN A 571 -0.70 -17.78 30.97
C ASN A 571 0.78 -18.14 31.08
N ILE A 572 1.42 -18.30 29.93
CA ILE A 572 2.81 -18.76 29.81
C ILE A 572 3.58 -17.87 28.85
N ILE A 573 4.88 -18.11 28.74
CA ILE A 573 5.72 -17.56 27.68
C ILE A 573 5.74 -18.59 26.53
N PRO A 574 5.00 -18.37 25.42
CA PRO A 574 4.82 -19.42 24.38
C PRO A 574 6.12 -19.83 23.72
N GLN A 575 7.00 -18.85 23.52
CA GLN A 575 8.31 -19.07 22.90
C GLN A 575 9.20 -19.99 23.73
N ASP A 576 9.15 -19.88 25.05
CA ASP A 576 9.97 -20.69 25.94
C ASP A 576 9.41 -22.10 26.05
N LEU A 577 8.08 -22.27 26.18
CA LEU A 577 7.47 -23.59 26.12
C LEU A 577 7.67 -24.21 24.72
N GLY A 578 7.59 -23.42 23.66
CA GLY A 578 7.86 -23.85 22.30
C GLY A 578 9.27 -24.42 22.11
N LYS A 579 10.30 -23.77 22.69
CA LYS A 579 11.70 -24.31 22.70
C LYS A 579 11.78 -25.68 23.40
N VAL A 580 11.07 -25.81 24.54
CA VAL A 580 11.01 -27.09 25.24
C VAL A 580 10.36 -28.17 24.40
N LEU A 581 9.19 -27.87 23.81
CA LEU A 581 8.47 -28.81 22.94
C LEU A 581 9.30 -29.20 21.72
N MET A 582 9.95 -28.22 21.06
CA MET A 582 10.83 -28.46 19.94
C MET A 582 11.97 -29.42 20.28
N ASN A 583 12.63 -29.22 21.43
CA ASN A 583 13.71 -30.07 21.88
C ASN A 583 13.25 -31.51 22.16
N ILE A 584 12.12 -31.66 22.85
CA ILE A 584 11.58 -32.98 23.19
C ILE A 584 11.09 -33.70 21.93
N CYS A 585 10.34 -33.03 21.04
CA CYS A 585 9.86 -33.62 19.80
C CYS A 585 11.00 -34.03 18.88
N ASN A 586 12.03 -33.20 18.72
CA ASN A 586 13.21 -33.51 17.93
C ASN A 586 13.96 -34.73 18.50
N ASN A 587 14.04 -34.87 19.81
CA ASN A 587 14.64 -36.05 20.44
C ASN A 587 13.80 -37.32 20.21
N ALA A 588 12.48 -37.19 20.30
CA ALA A 588 11.56 -38.29 20.00
C ALA A 588 11.69 -38.76 18.54
N PHE A 589 11.67 -37.81 17.59
CA PHE A 589 11.86 -38.16 16.17
C PHE A 589 13.22 -38.80 15.90
N TYR A 590 14.25 -38.31 16.55
CA TYR A 590 15.60 -38.88 16.42
C TYR A 590 15.64 -40.34 16.96
N ALA A 591 15.06 -40.58 18.13
CA ALA A 591 15.05 -41.91 18.78
C ALA A 591 14.30 -42.95 17.93
N VAL A 592 13.13 -42.58 17.35
CA VAL A 592 12.41 -43.51 16.48
C VAL A 592 13.10 -43.74 15.15
N LYS A 593 13.79 -42.72 14.61
CA LYS A 593 14.62 -42.86 13.40
C LYS A 593 15.77 -43.81 13.64
N GLU A 594 16.53 -43.62 14.71
CA GLU A 594 17.68 -44.46 15.06
C GLU A 594 17.26 -45.91 15.25
N ARG A 595 16.12 -46.16 15.89
CA ARG A 595 15.56 -47.51 16.03
C ARG A 595 15.16 -48.08 14.67
N LYS A 596 14.55 -47.29 13.79
CA LYS A 596 14.19 -47.70 12.41
C LYS A 596 15.40 -48.14 11.60
N GLU A 597 16.49 -47.38 11.70
CA GLU A 597 17.74 -47.69 11.01
C GLU A 597 18.38 -48.98 11.55
N ARG A 598 18.19 -49.29 12.84
CA ARG A 598 18.74 -50.50 13.49
C ARG A 598 17.91 -51.76 13.26
N GLU A 599 16.55 -51.64 13.33
CA GLU A 599 15.64 -52.80 13.31
C GLU A 599 15.04 -53.10 11.93
N GLY A 600 15.14 -52.16 10.97
CA GLY A 600 14.73 -52.38 9.60
C GLY A 600 13.18 -52.38 9.38
N GLY A 601 12.74 -53.16 8.40
CA GLY A 601 11.41 -53.06 7.80
C GLY A 601 10.20 -53.40 8.67
N PHE A 602 10.37 -54.08 9.79
CA PHE A 602 9.25 -54.47 10.69
C PHE A 602 8.93 -53.45 11.79
N TYR A 603 9.73 -52.39 11.96
CA TYR A 603 9.49 -51.36 12.97
C TYR A 603 8.80 -50.15 12.37
N GLU A 604 7.68 -49.75 12.96
CA GLU A 604 6.95 -48.57 12.61
C GLU A 604 7.24 -47.42 13.63
N PRO A 605 7.91 -46.36 13.23
CA PRO A 605 8.13 -45.19 14.07
C PRO A 605 6.79 -44.55 14.51
N ARG A 606 6.57 -44.41 15.80
CA ARG A 606 5.36 -43.79 16.36
C ARG A 606 5.70 -42.77 17.42
N ILE A 607 5.05 -41.62 17.33
CA ILE A 607 5.08 -40.59 18.37
C ILE A 607 3.66 -40.27 18.81
N PHE A 608 3.48 -40.18 20.11
CA PHE A 608 2.22 -39.83 20.72
C PHE A 608 2.39 -38.54 21.53
N VAL A 609 1.51 -37.57 21.33
CA VAL A 609 1.48 -36.31 22.08
C VAL A 609 0.13 -36.12 22.68
N ALA A 610 0.05 -35.89 23.99
CA ALA A 610 -1.18 -35.66 24.69
C ALA A 610 -1.09 -34.41 25.55
N THR A 611 -2.21 -33.72 25.69
CA THR A 611 -2.39 -32.60 26.60
C THR A 611 -3.55 -32.89 27.56
N GLY A 612 -3.48 -32.34 28.75
CA GLY A 612 -4.54 -32.52 29.75
C GLY A 612 -4.25 -31.75 31.02
N ARG A 613 -5.08 -31.98 32.04
CA ARG A 613 -4.93 -31.38 33.37
C ARG A 613 -4.71 -32.44 34.44
N VAL A 614 -3.83 -32.15 35.38
CA VAL A 614 -3.68 -32.94 36.62
C VAL A 614 -3.81 -31.98 37.80
N GLY A 615 -4.98 -31.93 38.42
CA GLY A 615 -5.35 -30.88 39.36
C GLY A 615 -5.38 -29.53 38.66
N ASP A 616 -4.68 -28.52 39.20
CA ASP A 616 -4.55 -27.18 38.60
C ASP A 616 -3.39 -27.05 37.60
N LYS A 617 -2.63 -28.13 37.42
CA LYS A 617 -1.44 -28.10 36.55
C LYS A 617 -1.76 -28.56 35.13
N LEU A 618 -1.23 -27.87 34.16
CA LEU A 618 -1.14 -28.33 32.77
C LEU A 618 -0.21 -29.54 32.72
N LYS A 619 -0.63 -30.59 32.02
CA LYS A 619 0.19 -31.75 31.68
C LYS A 619 0.30 -31.87 30.18
N ILE A 620 1.55 -31.89 29.68
CA ILE A 620 1.84 -32.24 28.29
C ILE A 620 2.72 -33.49 28.30
N THR A 621 2.36 -34.47 27.49
CA THR A 621 3.09 -35.72 27.39
C THR A 621 3.53 -35.95 25.96
N VAL A 622 4.82 -36.24 25.74
CA VAL A 622 5.39 -36.64 24.46
C VAL A 622 6.03 -38.03 24.63
N LYS A 623 5.47 -39.00 23.95
CA LYS A 623 5.92 -40.40 24.02
C LYS A 623 6.36 -40.88 22.63
N ASP A 624 7.46 -41.55 22.58
CA ASP A 624 7.99 -42.22 21.40
C ASP A 624 8.20 -43.73 21.65
N ASN A 625 8.14 -44.51 20.58
CA ASN A 625 8.46 -45.91 20.62
C ASN A 625 9.92 -46.18 20.15
N GLY A 626 10.83 -45.23 20.39
CA GLY A 626 12.23 -45.30 20.00
C GLY A 626 13.06 -46.29 20.83
N ALA A 627 14.38 -46.05 20.82
CA ALA A 627 15.34 -46.96 21.49
C ALA A 627 15.24 -46.95 23.03
N GLY A 628 14.46 -46.06 23.63
CA GLY A 628 14.38 -45.88 25.08
C GLY A 628 15.68 -45.33 25.69
N ILE A 629 15.66 -45.08 26.97
CA ILE A 629 16.77 -44.53 27.75
C ILE A 629 17.15 -45.55 28.85
N PRO A 630 18.40 -46.04 28.86
CA PRO A 630 18.88 -46.92 29.92
C PRO A 630 18.77 -46.29 31.29
N GLU A 631 18.37 -47.06 32.33
CA GLU A 631 18.16 -46.58 33.72
C GLU A 631 19.39 -45.85 34.26
N LYS A 632 20.57 -46.32 33.95
CA LYS A 632 21.86 -45.80 34.43
C LYS A 632 22.16 -44.34 34.01
N ILE A 633 21.48 -43.83 32.97
CA ILE A 633 21.76 -42.50 32.44
C ILE A 633 20.53 -41.54 32.58
N LYS A 634 19.38 -42.01 33.03
CA LYS A 634 18.17 -41.18 33.17
C LYS A 634 18.40 -39.92 34.00
N ASP A 635 19.15 -39.98 35.09
CA ASP A 635 19.45 -38.81 35.92
C ASP A 635 20.47 -37.85 35.29
N LYS A 636 21.15 -38.30 34.24
CA LYS A 636 22.20 -37.50 33.59
C LYS A 636 21.72 -36.78 32.34
N ILE A 637 20.59 -37.13 31.76
CA ILE A 637 20.11 -36.59 30.48
C ILE A 637 19.79 -35.09 30.54
N PHE A 638 19.58 -34.55 31.74
CA PHE A 638 19.33 -33.12 31.94
C PHE A 638 20.62 -32.34 32.30
N GLN A 639 21.76 -33.04 32.40
CA GLN A 639 23.03 -32.35 32.64
C GLN A 639 23.49 -31.67 31.36
N PRO A 640 24.01 -30.44 31.43
CA PRO A 640 24.59 -29.76 30.29
C PRO A 640 25.67 -30.61 29.59
N PHE A 641 25.65 -30.61 28.28
CA PHE A 641 26.59 -31.34 27.41
C PHE A 641 26.46 -32.87 27.46
N PHE A 642 25.52 -33.43 28.20
CA PHE A 642 25.30 -34.85 28.19
C PHE A 642 24.56 -35.29 26.90
N THR A 643 25.16 -36.15 26.13
CA THR A 643 24.55 -36.72 24.91
C THR A 643 25.02 -38.15 24.67
N THR A 644 24.10 -38.97 24.19
CA THR A 644 24.38 -40.34 23.71
C THR A 644 24.53 -40.39 22.19
N LYS A 645 24.31 -39.27 21.51
CA LYS A 645 24.44 -39.17 20.05
C LYS A 645 25.91 -39.13 19.64
N PRO A 646 26.28 -39.67 18.46
CA PRO A 646 27.65 -39.59 17.98
C PRO A 646 28.21 -38.19 17.93
N ALA A 647 29.52 -38.03 18.07
CA ALA A 647 30.19 -36.72 18.05
C ALA A 647 29.78 -35.92 16.80
N GLY A 648 29.34 -34.66 17.01
CA GLY A 648 28.84 -33.76 15.97
C GLY A 648 27.35 -33.88 15.64
N LYS A 649 26.61 -34.86 16.17
CA LYS A 649 25.16 -35.03 15.93
C LYS A 649 24.26 -34.61 17.14
N GLY A 650 24.86 -34.23 18.26
CA GLY A 650 24.10 -33.75 19.42
C GLY A 650 24.95 -32.83 20.28
N THR A 651 24.43 -31.67 20.64
CA THR A 651 25.09 -30.67 21.48
C THR A 651 25.01 -31.01 22.97
N GLY A 652 24.13 -31.92 23.37
CA GLY A 652 23.86 -32.23 24.77
C GLY A 652 23.27 -31.06 25.59
N LEU A 653 22.86 -29.98 24.94
CA LEU A 653 22.31 -28.79 25.59
C LEU A 653 20.79 -28.70 25.54
N GLY A 654 20.13 -29.43 24.65
CA GLY A 654 18.69 -29.31 24.43
C GLY A 654 17.87 -29.66 25.65
N LEU A 655 18.14 -30.77 26.30
CA LEU A 655 17.37 -31.22 27.47
C LEU A 655 17.73 -30.43 28.74
N SER A 656 19.02 -30.05 28.93
CA SER A 656 19.41 -29.19 30.05
C SER A 656 18.76 -27.81 29.95
N LEU A 657 18.77 -27.19 28.76
CA LEU A 657 18.08 -25.94 28.50
C LEU A 657 16.57 -26.07 28.73
N SER A 658 15.98 -27.19 28.28
CA SER A 658 14.57 -27.46 28.51
C SER A 658 14.22 -27.56 30.00
N TYR A 659 15.11 -28.18 30.77
CA TYR A 659 14.98 -28.27 32.23
C TYR A 659 15.08 -26.89 32.90
N ASP A 660 16.04 -26.06 32.51
CA ASP A 660 16.24 -24.71 33.04
C ASP A 660 15.06 -23.79 32.68
N ILE A 661 14.56 -23.87 31.46
CA ILE A 661 13.36 -23.14 31.01
C ILE A 661 12.15 -23.56 31.83
N MET A 662 11.94 -24.86 32.01
CA MET A 662 10.80 -25.36 32.78
C MET A 662 10.88 -24.93 34.24
N LYS A 663 12.07 -24.98 34.85
CA LYS A 663 12.30 -24.52 36.21
C LYS A 663 12.07 -23.02 36.37
N ALA A 664 12.52 -22.21 35.39
CA ALA A 664 12.29 -20.77 35.35
C ALA A 664 10.80 -20.42 35.20
N MET A 665 10.04 -21.25 34.49
CA MET A 665 8.59 -21.11 34.34
C MET A 665 7.80 -21.62 35.56
N GLY A 666 8.46 -22.17 36.59
CA GLY A 666 7.80 -22.77 37.75
C GLY A 666 7.19 -24.15 37.48
N GLY A 667 7.62 -24.79 36.40
CA GLY A 667 7.17 -26.10 35.98
C GLY A 667 8.18 -27.21 36.29
N GLU A 668 7.83 -28.41 35.90
CA GLU A 668 8.62 -29.62 36.09
C GLU A 668 8.64 -30.44 34.78
N ILE A 669 9.78 -31.02 34.44
CA ILE A 669 9.90 -31.99 33.36
C ILE A 669 10.34 -33.34 33.94
N LYS A 670 9.61 -34.38 33.60
CA LYS A 670 9.86 -35.77 34.03
C LYS A 670 10.08 -36.65 32.81
N VAL A 671 10.87 -37.69 32.98
CA VAL A 671 11.09 -38.72 32.00
C VAL A 671 10.76 -40.10 32.55
N SER A 672 10.02 -40.86 31.80
CA SER A 672 9.79 -42.28 32.01
C SER A 672 10.24 -43.02 30.75
N SER A 673 11.00 -44.07 30.87
CA SER A 673 11.50 -44.77 29.71
C SER A 673 11.81 -46.21 30.01
N LYS A 674 11.63 -47.08 29.01
CA LYS A 674 12.02 -48.48 29.05
C LYS A 674 12.99 -48.71 27.88
N GLU A 675 14.19 -49.10 28.22
CA GLU A 675 15.24 -49.36 27.22
C GLU A 675 14.79 -50.39 26.16
N GLY A 676 15.00 -50.08 24.91
CA GLY A 676 14.57 -50.90 23.78
C GLY A 676 13.12 -50.75 23.37
N GLU A 677 12.25 -50.04 24.15
CA GLU A 677 10.83 -50.01 23.86
C GLU A 677 10.25 -48.62 23.64
N TRP A 678 10.47 -47.69 24.56
CA TRP A 678 9.82 -46.37 24.51
C TRP A 678 10.45 -45.34 25.47
N THR A 679 10.26 -44.04 25.15
CA THR A 679 10.51 -42.93 26.06
C THR A 679 9.27 -42.02 26.14
N GLU A 680 8.99 -41.47 27.31
CA GLU A 680 7.89 -40.56 27.59
C GLU A 680 8.43 -39.38 28.43
N PHE A 681 8.33 -38.18 27.89
CA PHE A 681 8.56 -36.95 28.61
C PHE A 681 7.22 -36.36 29.05
N THR A 682 7.13 -35.99 30.31
CA THR A 682 5.96 -35.31 30.90
C THR A 682 6.39 -33.90 31.36
N ILE A 683 5.73 -32.90 30.87
CA ILE A 683 5.85 -31.50 31.27
C ILE A 683 4.68 -31.18 32.19
N LEU A 684 4.96 -30.60 33.35
CA LEU A 684 3.96 -30.10 34.30
C LEU A 684 4.17 -28.63 34.53
N LEU A 685 3.14 -27.81 34.33
CA LEU A 685 3.14 -26.36 34.52
C LEU A 685 2.02 -25.94 35.42
N SER A 686 2.30 -25.04 36.38
CA SER A 686 1.32 -24.51 37.34
C SER A 686 0.68 -23.24 36.85
#